data_0cdeaa7c870b54c0ce5193c2a13344c5
#
_entry.id   0cdeaa7c870b54c0ce5193c2a13344c5
#
_cell.length_a   1.000
_cell.length_b   1.000
_cell.length_c   1.000
_cell.angle_alpha   90.00
_cell.angle_beta   90.00
_cell.angle_gamma   90.00
#
_symmetry.space_group_name_H-M   'P 1'
#
loop_
_entity.id
_entity.type
_entity.pdbx_description
1 polymer ?
#
loop_
_entity_poly.entity_id
_entity_poly.type
_entity_poly.pdbx_seq_one_letter_code
_entity_poly.pdbx_strand_id
1 'polypeptide(L)'
;MYSNKKRQAILLALLAAHCTFYGTNVMAAPVPVTDGKYTADGTDTYDPITHTNTINSIKVSNGAQVSVTAGATTVNGVNSSESLTASSGGQLTVNGSLNATVGLGDTYSTGVGYSGIVANGSGSKIILSGTDNSITSKSTNYKNSESAFFAYNNGEIHVTGDTTTVKVSQSRIVAAQDGASITFSNGKSDDQSALFKAASSSQRWMVVANGTGRINFDRVEIDGTGYSNGRMFLANGDPAKDINEQAKITFLGGSFNRNDGAGRPGATALETGNFGQIEVLGYEGGELDIRTGGNHESGIIAIGGGRIDINSTQSSNFKTTIETSGRNHQHGIVIGTLAATNQAAEKHLGSKYGSSEVNLYGTADIKVDHEKAYGIKIAGDGAGFNMFAVDGQLERSKTHASSTAVKYSSALGNSTDKTGNNMTAGKQIIHLENTDITNDGVASTSDSDGVYTGHLIQIGSHGQEITTDGHQRASNPGGTNYSDIINVADAVKDATLNLVNSTATAHDSSNKDLIHITYGGQTTTNPDLVASNITVNTSKNTVLNGAIFTDYTIDSTSKSSRLDLALTDNSTWNMTQNASAKNLWQGSEAEGNFVTDLSLNNSVIKFGHLDWNNDNELLEAQKAENFKNLYVAGNYSGDNGQLHMNVVLGKDDSATDKMIVGGDTSGTTYINFKNIGGSGAQTAQGIKVIEVLGNSDGNFIKSNPLVGGLYEYSLVKGGNQGTESDWYLTSYAPTTAPVYRPETGSYLGNMALAGSMFDLRLYDRETHLQHQNNQEDGPNIWIINSYTRTKQDFSNDQIHGNANLYKLRMGTDLYNEVSDKGEQQLFGIMAAYGNGSQTTSASFANRDSKGSVDGFLLGVYGSWFENAHDRSGWYADTWFQ
;
A
#
# COMPACT_ATOMS: atom_id res chain seq x y z
N MET A 1 8.44 24.93 -10.53
CA MET A 1 9.16 26.18 -10.83
C MET A 1 9.14 27.19 -9.66
N TYR A 2 8.96 26.75 -8.43
CA TYR A 2 8.94 27.62 -7.22
C TYR A 2 10.04 27.32 -6.20
N SER A 3 10.92 26.32 -6.46
CA SER A 3 11.92 25.87 -5.47
C SER A 3 13.26 26.62 -5.50
N ASN A 4 13.64 27.23 -6.61
CA ASN A 4 14.98 27.82 -6.74
C ASN A 4 15.17 29.22 -6.10
N LYS A 5 14.08 29.92 -5.76
CA LYS A 5 14.23 31.26 -5.15
C LYS A 5 14.45 31.24 -3.64
N LYS A 6 14.01 30.18 -2.93
CA LYS A 6 14.31 30.03 -1.49
C LYS A 6 15.74 29.54 -1.21
N ARG A 7 16.32 28.75 -2.14
CA ARG A 7 17.73 28.31 -2.04
C ARG A 7 18.72 29.45 -2.13
N GLN A 8 18.46 30.42 -3.01
CA GLN A 8 19.35 31.58 -3.15
C GLN A 8 19.29 32.57 -1.98
N ALA A 9 18.14 32.65 -1.30
CA ALA A 9 18.02 33.56 -0.14
C ALA A 9 18.74 33.03 1.11
N ILE A 10 18.81 31.72 1.29
CA ILE A 10 19.55 31.12 2.43
C ILE A 10 21.08 31.15 2.15
N LEU A 11 21.49 30.91 0.93
CA LEU A 11 22.91 31.02 0.52
C LEU A 11 23.43 32.45 0.58
N LEU A 12 22.61 33.46 0.22
CA LEU A 12 23.02 34.86 0.29
C LEU A 12 23.08 35.39 1.73
N ALA A 13 22.28 34.89 2.63
CA ALA A 13 22.35 35.27 4.05
C ALA A 13 23.60 34.70 4.76
N LEU A 14 24.13 33.55 4.29
CA LEU A 14 25.37 32.96 4.78
C LEU A 14 26.63 33.59 4.17
N LEU A 15 26.59 34.17 2.96
CA LEU A 15 27.74 34.87 2.33
C LEU A 15 27.89 36.34 2.75
N ALA A 16 26.84 36.96 3.27
CA ALA A 16 26.89 38.38 3.68
C ALA A 16 27.64 38.64 5.00
N ALA A 17 28.00 37.57 5.75
CA ALA A 17 28.75 37.70 7.01
C ALA A 17 30.28 37.75 6.83
N HIS A 18 30.81 37.77 5.59
CA HIS A 18 32.26 37.65 5.34
C HIS A 18 32.96 38.89 4.86
N CYS A 19 32.39 40.07 4.94
CA CYS A 19 33.15 41.29 4.59
C CYS A 19 32.97 42.42 5.59
N THR A 20 34.12 42.90 6.00
CA THR A 20 34.46 44.17 6.61
C THR A 20 34.63 44.24 8.14
N PHE A 21 35.87 44.11 8.57
CA PHE A 21 36.44 45.02 9.55
C PHE A 21 37.92 45.30 9.23
N TYR A 22 38.18 46.37 8.55
CA TYR A 22 39.48 47.09 8.66
C TYR A 22 39.23 48.28 9.57
N GLY A 23 39.81 48.24 10.71
CA GLY A 23 39.75 49.35 11.65
C GLY A 23 40.79 49.24 12.75
N THR A 24 41.82 50.08 12.63
CA THR A 24 42.75 50.48 13.70
C THR A 24 43.55 49.39 14.38
N ASN A 25 44.90 49.46 14.20
CA ASN A 25 45.91 48.69 14.89
C ASN A 25 45.87 49.00 16.41
N VAL A 26 45.00 48.30 17.13
CA VAL A 26 45.21 48.08 18.58
C VAL A 26 46.13 46.85 18.64
N MET A 27 47.33 47.02 19.23
CA MET A 27 48.21 45.87 19.52
C MET A 27 47.44 44.91 20.39
N ALA A 28 47.11 43.72 19.83
CA ALA A 28 46.43 42.69 20.57
C ALA A 28 47.30 42.15 21.70
N ALA A 29 46.74 41.91 22.87
CA ALA A 29 47.44 41.34 24.02
C ALA A 29 47.57 39.80 23.88
N PRO A 30 48.68 39.20 24.32
CA PRO A 30 48.78 37.73 24.37
C PRO A 30 47.76 37.16 25.34
N VAL A 31 47.15 36.02 24.94
CA VAL A 31 46.17 35.30 25.76
C VAL A 31 46.85 34.80 27.06
N PRO A 32 46.39 35.15 28.23
CA PRO A 32 46.95 34.64 29.49
C PRO A 32 46.94 33.10 29.56
N VAL A 33 48.06 32.50 29.92
CA VAL A 33 48.23 31.03 29.98
C VAL A 33 48.77 30.58 31.32
N THR A 34 48.15 29.57 31.94
CA THR A 34 48.63 28.88 33.15
C THR A 34 48.45 27.38 32.96
N ASP A 35 49.55 26.63 33.08
CA ASP A 35 49.54 25.16 32.95
C ASP A 35 48.85 24.67 31.64
N GLY A 36 49.07 25.33 30.50
CA GLY A 36 48.43 25.03 29.21
C GLY A 36 46.94 25.40 29.15
N LYS A 37 46.43 26.17 30.10
CA LYS A 37 45.07 26.72 30.14
C LYS A 37 45.13 28.19 29.72
N TYR A 38 44.46 28.47 28.62
CA TYR A 38 44.36 29.84 28.06
C TYR A 38 43.04 30.46 28.54
N THR A 39 43.10 31.69 29.07
CA THR A 39 41.93 32.44 29.54
C THR A 39 41.95 33.84 28.99
N ALA A 40 40.94 34.22 28.24
CA ALA A 40 40.72 35.56 27.72
C ALA A 40 39.38 36.10 28.25
N ASP A 41 39.41 37.32 28.79
CA ASP A 41 38.27 37.98 29.39
C ASP A 41 38.23 39.46 29.05
N GLY A 42 37.04 40.01 28.88
CA GLY A 42 36.85 41.41 28.48
C GLY A 42 36.64 41.59 26.97
N THR A 43 36.53 42.84 26.53
CA THR A 43 36.20 43.20 25.13
C THR A 43 37.41 43.29 24.21
N ASP A 44 38.60 42.88 24.69
CA ASP A 44 39.84 43.00 23.94
C ASP A 44 39.99 41.93 22.85
N THR A 45 40.68 42.25 21.78
CA THR A 45 41.15 41.31 20.76
C THR A 45 42.54 40.83 21.20
N TYR A 46 42.71 39.50 21.28
CA TYR A 46 43.98 38.91 21.68
C TYR A 46 44.83 38.46 20.50
N ASP A 47 46.15 38.38 20.68
CA ASP A 47 47.06 37.79 19.70
C ASP A 47 46.70 36.36 19.40
N PRO A 48 46.82 35.90 18.13
CA PRO A 48 46.54 34.50 17.78
C PRO A 48 47.42 33.52 18.54
N ILE A 49 46.82 32.43 19.02
CA ILE A 49 47.57 31.33 19.62
C ILE A 49 48.23 30.54 18.47
N THR A 50 49.57 30.62 18.36
CA THR A 50 50.33 30.01 17.26
C THR A 50 51.06 28.72 17.66
N HIS A 51 50.77 28.15 18.83
CA HIS A 51 51.49 26.99 19.36
C HIS A 51 51.03 25.66 18.77
N THR A 52 51.99 24.79 18.49
CA THR A 52 51.79 23.39 18.09
C THR A 52 51.69 22.43 19.28
N ASN A 53 51.80 22.94 20.52
CA ASN A 53 51.83 22.15 21.72
C ASN A 53 50.42 21.82 22.22
N THR A 54 50.30 20.73 23.01
CA THR A 54 49.08 20.30 23.62
C THR A 54 48.48 21.39 24.53
N ILE A 55 47.23 21.78 24.21
CA ILE A 55 46.47 22.75 25.00
C ILE A 55 45.55 21.97 25.95
N ASN A 56 45.47 22.37 27.25
CA ASN A 56 44.57 21.75 28.18
C ASN A 56 43.15 22.34 28.14
N SER A 57 43.05 23.66 27.99
CA SER A 57 41.76 24.33 27.77
C SER A 57 41.93 25.75 27.21
N ILE A 58 40.90 26.24 26.56
CA ILE A 58 40.77 27.65 26.13
C ILE A 58 39.42 28.17 26.63
N LYS A 59 39.43 29.25 27.43
CA LYS A 59 38.23 29.94 27.90
C LYS A 59 38.24 31.36 27.40
N VAL A 60 37.12 31.77 26.74
CA VAL A 60 36.94 33.10 26.17
C VAL A 60 35.62 33.66 26.72
N SER A 61 35.66 34.81 27.38
CA SER A 61 34.47 35.38 28.04
C SER A 61 34.36 36.91 27.86
N ASN A 62 33.17 37.42 28.19
CA ASN A 62 32.88 38.88 28.29
C ASN A 62 33.20 39.67 27.02
N GLY A 63 32.94 39.10 25.83
CA GLY A 63 33.18 39.75 24.54
C GLY A 63 34.61 39.59 24.02
N ALA A 64 35.53 38.94 24.68
CA ALA A 64 36.87 38.65 24.20
C ALA A 64 36.86 37.87 22.87
N GLN A 65 37.87 38.13 22.03
CA GLN A 65 38.05 37.44 20.77
C GLN A 65 39.40 36.75 20.71
N VAL A 66 39.44 35.45 20.47
CA VAL A 66 40.68 34.65 20.41
C VAL A 66 40.67 33.80 19.14
N SER A 67 41.78 33.77 18.43
CA SER A 67 41.99 32.83 17.33
C SER A 67 43.19 31.93 17.60
N VAL A 68 43.07 30.64 17.14
CA VAL A 68 44.15 29.67 17.10
C VAL A 68 44.51 29.43 15.63
N THR A 69 45.75 29.64 15.28
CA THR A 69 46.23 29.59 13.88
C THR A 69 47.23 28.47 13.61
N ALA A 70 47.27 27.47 14.45
CA ALA A 70 48.08 26.27 14.25
C ALA A 70 47.58 25.39 13.11
N GLY A 71 48.45 24.74 12.37
CA GLY A 71 48.05 23.80 11.29
C GLY A 71 47.27 22.57 11.81
N ALA A 72 47.56 22.14 13.02
CA ALA A 72 46.76 21.14 13.77
C ALA A 72 46.77 21.52 15.26
N THR A 73 45.58 21.55 15.86
CA THR A 73 45.42 21.90 17.27
C THR A 73 45.11 20.63 18.07
N THR A 74 45.95 20.31 19.06
CA THR A 74 45.69 19.21 19.99
C THR A 74 45.23 19.78 21.32
N VAL A 75 44.02 19.35 21.79
CA VAL A 75 43.46 19.71 23.09
C VAL A 75 43.35 18.46 23.94
N ASN A 76 43.99 18.47 25.11
CA ASN A 76 43.95 17.38 26.09
C ASN A 76 43.24 17.85 27.38
N GLY A 77 41.94 17.91 27.33
CA GLY A 77 41.07 18.37 28.41
C GLY A 77 40.70 17.30 29.45
N VAL A 78 41.46 16.23 29.59
CA VAL A 78 41.12 15.06 30.43
C VAL A 78 40.80 15.42 31.87
N ASN A 79 41.37 16.53 32.39
CA ASN A 79 41.14 17.01 33.75
C ASN A 79 40.40 18.34 33.80
N SER A 80 39.76 18.74 32.71
CA SER A 80 39.05 20.01 32.58
C SER A 80 37.56 19.79 32.41
N SER A 81 36.74 20.46 33.15
CA SER A 81 35.29 20.42 33.01
C SER A 81 34.79 20.95 31.66
N GLU A 82 35.58 21.83 31.03
CA GLU A 82 35.31 22.44 29.75
C GLU A 82 36.63 22.63 29.00
N SER A 83 36.76 22.08 27.80
CA SER A 83 38.03 22.11 27.07
C SER A 83 38.14 23.34 26.15
N LEU A 84 37.09 23.66 25.41
CA LEU A 84 36.97 24.88 24.61
C LEU A 84 35.68 25.60 25.01
N THR A 85 35.78 26.82 25.50
CA THR A 85 34.60 27.54 26.02
C THR A 85 34.54 28.95 25.51
N ALA A 86 33.36 29.35 25.03
CA ALA A 86 32.98 30.73 24.77
C ALA A 86 31.76 31.08 25.61
N SER A 87 31.83 32.15 26.40
CA SER A 87 30.72 32.55 27.28
C SER A 87 30.56 34.08 27.31
N SER A 88 29.35 34.54 27.65
CA SER A 88 29.04 35.96 27.79
C SER A 88 29.55 36.84 26.62
N GLY A 89 29.30 36.42 25.41
CA GLY A 89 29.69 37.10 24.18
C GLY A 89 31.13 36.83 23.70
N GLY A 90 31.89 35.95 24.38
CA GLY A 90 33.24 35.57 23.96
C GLY A 90 33.23 34.81 22.59
N GLN A 91 34.27 35.02 21.80
CA GLN A 91 34.40 34.38 20.45
C GLN A 91 35.73 33.64 20.36
N LEU A 92 35.66 32.33 20.01
CA LEU A 92 36.81 31.48 19.82
C LEU A 92 36.82 30.94 18.39
N THR A 93 37.90 31.18 17.64
CA THR A 93 38.09 30.58 16.30
C THR A 93 39.31 29.66 16.33
N VAL A 94 39.15 28.42 15.89
CA VAL A 94 40.23 27.47 15.72
C VAL A 94 40.40 27.21 14.23
N ASN A 95 41.47 27.69 13.66
CA ASN A 95 41.84 27.46 12.28
C ASN A 95 42.77 26.26 12.19
N GLY A 96 42.49 25.36 11.28
CA GLY A 96 43.19 24.07 11.15
C GLY A 96 42.51 22.92 11.89
N SER A 97 42.96 21.70 11.61
CA SER A 97 42.33 20.48 12.16
C SER A 97 42.41 20.41 13.69
N LEU A 98 41.30 20.03 14.33
CA LEU A 98 41.21 19.89 15.79
C LEU A 98 41.28 18.41 16.18
N ASN A 99 42.25 18.08 17.03
CA ASN A 99 42.28 16.77 17.71
C ASN A 99 42.06 17.00 19.20
N ALA A 100 40.85 16.78 19.70
CA ALA A 100 40.49 17.01 21.07
C ALA A 100 40.17 15.72 21.81
N THR A 101 40.85 15.52 22.96
CA THR A 101 40.42 14.57 23.96
C THR A 101 39.77 15.37 25.10
N VAL A 102 38.46 15.25 25.23
CA VAL A 102 37.67 15.90 26.24
C VAL A 102 37.36 14.88 27.33
N GLY A 103 37.68 15.21 28.57
CA GLY A 103 37.54 14.30 29.71
C GLY A 103 36.80 14.97 30.84
N LEU A 104 36.32 14.13 31.71
CA LEU A 104 35.58 14.52 32.89
C LEU A 104 36.40 14.16 34.11
N GLY A 105 36.69 15.12 34.90
CA GLY A 105 37.35 14.90 36.19
C GLY A 105 36.47 14.06 37.11
N ASP A 106 37.03 13.10 37.78
CA ASP A 106 36.36 12.18 38.68
C ASP A 106 35.74 12.81 39.96
N THR A 107 35.71 14.12 40.09
CA THR A 107 35.23 14.75 41.30
C THR A 107 33.87 15.40 41.13
N TYR A 108 32.92 14.75 41.71
CA TYR A 108 31.56 15.16 41.94
C TYR A 108 31.47 16.30 42.98
N SER A 109 31.14 17.49 42.60
CA SER A 109 30.35 18.37 43.47
C SER A 109 29.49 19.33 42.63
N THR A 110 28.21 19.35 42.94
CA THR A 110 27.21 20.34 42.53
C THR A 110 26.82 20.44 41.06
N GLY A 111 25.93 19.58 40.63
CA GLY A 111 24.80 19.92 39.76
C GLY A 111 25.03 20.36 38.30
N VAL A 112 26.21 20.70 37.88
CA VAL A 112 26.51 21.20 36.53
C VAL A 112 27.25 20.11 35.76
N GLY A 113 26.67 19.65 34.65
CA GLY A 113 27.28 18.68 33.76
C GLY A 113 28.49 19.24 32.99
N TYR A 114 29.42 18.38 32.68
CA TYR A 114 30.66 18.74 32.03
C TYR A 114 30.57 18.49 30.51
N SER A 115 30.99 19.46 29.70
CA SER A 115 30.98 19.37 28.24
C SER A 115 32.34 19.75 27.66
N GLY A 116 32.67 19.15 26.50
CA GLY A 116 33.98 19.37 25.88
C GLY A 116 34.11 20.74 25.22
N ILE A 117 33.25 21.03 24.24
CA ILE A 117 33.24 22.29 23.48
C ILE A 117 31.94 22.99 23.79
N VAL A 118 32.00 24.20 24.39
CA VAL A 118 30.83 24.86 25.01
C VAL A 118 30.69 26.28 24.54
N ALA A 119 29.51 26.63 24.02
CA ALA A 119 29.11 28.02 23.78
C ALA A 119 27.91 28.38 24.66
N ASN A 120 28.05 29.40 25.52
CA ASN A 120 27.02 29.81 26.48
C ASN A 120 26.74 31.30 26.46
N GLY A 121 25.52 31.66 26.20
CA GLY A 121 25.09 33.06 26.21
C GLY A 121 25.07 33.74 24.85
N SER A 122 24.23 34.75 24.72
CA SER A 122 24.10 35.52 23.48
C SER A 122 25.40 36.12 23.03
N GLY A 123 25.74 36.01 21.75
CA GLY A 123 27.02 36.50 21.17
C GLY A 123 28.21 35.58 21.40
N SER A 124 28.06 34.50 22.24
CA SER A 124 29.11 33.51 22.43
C SER A 124 29.21 32.60 21.23
N LYS A 125 30.43 32.49 20.67
CA LYS A 125 30.63 31.77 19.41
C LYS A 125 31.92 30.97 19.38
N ILE A 126 31.83 29.70 18.91
CA ILE A 126 32.99 28.87 18.61
C ILE A 126 32.97 28.51 17.15
N ILE A 127 34.09 28.78 16.46
CA ILE A 127 34.25 28.37 15.05
C ILE A 127 35.42 27.38 14.94
N LEU A 128 35.17 26.23 14.35
CA LEU A 128 36.17 25.23 14.01
C LEU A 128 36.23 25.10 12.51
N SER A 129 37.34 25.54 11.88
CA SER A 129 37.48 25.60 10.43
C SER A 129 38.53 24.65 9.84
N GLY A 130 38.90 23.62 10.59
CA GLY A 130 39.88 22.62 10.11
C GLY A 130 39.20 21.61 9.18
N THR A 131 39.94 21.08 8.20
CA THR A 131 39.46 20.08 7.22
C THR A 131 38.93 18.84 7.93
N ASP A 132 39.68 18.32 8.90
CA ASP A 132 39.36 17.13 9.68
C ASP A 132 39.39 17.40 11.16
N ASN A 133 38.29 17.15 11.85
CA ASN A 133 38.18 17.31 13.29
C ASN A 133 37.95 15.97 13.96
N SER A 134 38.69 15.68 15.00
CA SER A 134 38.59 14.45 15.80
C SER A 134 38.39 14.77 17.27
N ILE A 135 37.24 14.35 17.81
CA ILE A 135 36.90 14.62 19.22
C ILE A 135 36.66 13.28 19.92
N THR A 136 37.39 13.02 20.99
CA THR A 136 37.20 11.82 21.81
C THR A 136 36.76 12.22 23.19
N SER A 137 35.60 11.79 23.66
CA SER A 137 35.16 11.96 25.04
C SER A 137 35.42 10.70 25.87
N LYS A 138 36.11 10.88 27.00
CA LYS A 138 36.45 9.80 27.97
C LYS A 138 35.55 9.81 29.20
N SER A 139 34.30 10.29 29.04
CA SER A 139 33.35 10.27 30.15
C SER A 139 33.07 8.85 30.66
N THR A 140 33.11 8.65 31.96
CA THR A 140 32.80 7.36 32.60
C THR A 140 31.48 7.39 33.39
N ASN A 141 30.77 8.50 33.43
CA ASN A 141 29.57 8.67 34.26
C ASN A 141 28.30 9.08 33.49
N TYR A 142 27.17 8.50 33.91
CA TYR A 142 25.82 8.59 33.28
C TYR A 142 25.04 9.89 33.53
N LYS A 143 25.63 11.03 33.96
CA LYS A 143 24.81 12.19 34.27
C LYS A 143 24.37 13.04 33.10
N ASN A 144 23.17 13.57 33.18
CA ASN A 144 22.24 14.03 32.15
C ASN A 144 22.67 15.23 31.29
N SER A 145 23.84 15.83 31.49
CA SER A 145 24.20 17.10 30.87
C SER A 145 25.56 17.13 30.16
N GLU A 146 26.24 15.99 30.03
CA GLU A 146 27.55 15.90 29.41
C GLU A 146 27.45 15.72 27.90
N SER A 147 28.14 16.58 27.12
CA SER A 147 28.17 16.52 25.67
C SER A 147 29.56 16.81 25.12
N ALA A 148 29.94 16.18 24.00
CA ALA A 148 31.18 16.59 23.32
C ALA A 148 31.07 18.02 22.78
N PHE A 149 29.90 18.36 22.18
CA PHE A 149 29.53 19.72 21.79
C PHE A 149 28.28 20.15 22.54
N PHE A 150 28.32 21.35 23.15
CA PHE A 150 27.18 21.88 23.88
C PHE A 150 27.00 23.39 23.65
N ALA A 151 25.84 23.76 23.12
CA ALA A 151 25.46 25.16 23.01
C ALA A 151 24.15 25.42 23.77
N TYR A 152 24.11 26.50 24.55
CA TYR A 152 22.91 26.87 25.31
C TYR A 152 22.79 28.38 25.53
N ASN A 153 21.61 28.87 25.91
CA ASN A 153 21.35 30.30 26.14
C ASN A 153 21.75 31.17 24.93
N ASN A 154 21.35 30.83 23.71
CA ASN A 154 21.68 31.50 22.46
C ASN A 154 23.19 31.46 22.08
N GLY A 155 23.97 30.50 22.58
CA GLY A 155 25.34 30.28 22.17
C GLY A 155 25.41 29.58 20.79
N GLU A 156 26.51 29.81 20.06
CA GLU A 156 26.69 29.28 18.69
C GLU A 156 27.98 28.45 18.56
N ILE A 157 27.87 27.29 17.89
CA ILE A 157 29.05 26.49 17.49
C ILE A 157 28.95 26.24 15.97
N HIS A 158 29.99 26.61 15.25
CA HIS A 158 30.10 26.39 13.81
C HIS A 158 31.33 25.53 13.51
N VAL A 159 31.09 24.39 12.83
CA VAL A 159 32.15 23.50 12.36
C VAL A 159 32.10 23.47 10.84
N THR A 160 33.13 24.00 10.19
CA THR A 160 33.13 24.17 8.73
C THR A 160 34.09 23.23 7.99
N GLY A 161 34.59 22.18 8.69
CA GLY A 161 35.49 21.19 8.10
C GLY A 161 34.76 20.16 7.22
N ASP A 162 35.49 19.45 6.39
CA ASP A 162 34.96 18.43 5.49
C ASP A 162 34.56 17.16 6.29
N THR A 163 35.32 16.79 7.34
CA THR A 163 35.01 15.66 8.20
C THR A 163 35.09 16.02 9.67
N THR A 164 34.08 15.65 10.44
CA THR A 164 34.10 15.70 11.90
C THR A 164 33.79 14.33 12.50
N THR A 165 34.78 13.73 13.18
CA THR A 165 34.65 12.43 13.83
C THR A 165 34.56 12.59 15.34
N VAL A 166 33.50 12.03 15.94
CA VAL A 166 33.27 12.11 17.39
C VAL A 166 33.14 10.69 17.98
N LYS A 167 33.95 10.39 19.00
CA LYS A 167 33.88 9.12 19.73
C LYS A 167 33.55 9.40 21.19
N VAL A 168 32.45 8.88 21.67
CA VAL A 168 32.02 9.03 23.06
C VAL A 168 31.76 7.67 23.70
N SER A 169 32.12 7.50 24.96
CA SER A 169 31.86 6.29 25.69
C SER A 169 30.56 6.32 26.48
N GLN A 170 30.18 7.42 27.11
CA GLN A 170 28.98 7.50 27.95
C GLN A 170 28.28 8.89 27.98
N SER A 171 28.70 9.85 27.18
CA SER A 171 28.10 11.17 27.08
C SER A 171 27.26 11.36 25.84
N ARG A 172 26.51 12.46 25.75
CA ARG A 172 25.92 12.94 24.51
C ARG A 172 27.03 13.37 23.55
N ILE A 173 26.72 13.31 22.29
CA ILE A 173 27.64 13.76 21.24
C ILE A 173 27.45 15.26 21.02
N VAL A 174 26.20 15.67 20.73
CA VAL A 174 25.84 17.06 20.44
C VAL A 174 24.58 17.44 21.22
N ALA A 175 24.56 18.60 21.86
CA ALA A 175 23.35 19.12 22.46
C ALA A 175 23.24 20.65 22.25
N ALA A 176 22.06 21.09 21.80
CA ALA A 176 21.67 22.48 21.66
C ALA A 176 20.37 22.75 22.41
N GLN A 177 20.32 23.81 23.20
CA GLN A 177 19.11 24.16 23.94
C GLN A 177 18.94 25.67 24.12
N ASP A 178 17.75 26.13 24.49
CA ASP A 178 17.44 27.50 24.86
C ASP A 178 17.93 28.56 23.83
N GLY A 179 17.50 28.41 22.58
CA GLY A 179 17.83 29.32 21.46
C GLY A 179 19.22 29.13 20.84
N ALA A 180 20.02 28.22 21.35
CA ALA A 180 21.37 27.99 20.88
C ALA A 180 21.38 27.21 19.54
N SER A 181 22.49 27.33 18.80
CA SER A 181 22.66 26.63 17.53
C SER A 181 24.03 25.95 17.39
N ILE A 182 24.03 24.75 16.77
CA ILE A 182 25.24 24.03 16.39
C ILE A 182 25.14 23.66 14.92
N THR A 183 26.17 23.98 14.12
CA THR A 183 26.17 23.71 12.70
C THR A 183 27.46 23.01 12.27
N PHE A 184 27.31 21.90 11.54
CA PHE A 184 28.38 21.15 10.90
C PHE A 184 28.15 21.22 9.38
N SER A 185 28.83 22.13 8.69
CA SER A 185 28.60 22.37 7.27
C SER A 185 29.81 22.98 6.59
N ASN A 186 30.20 22.45 5.43
CA ASN A 186 31.22 23.08 4.58
C ASN A 186 30.62 23.96 3.45
N GLY A 187 29.31 24.20 3.51
CA GLY A 187 28.60 25.04 2.53
C GLY A 187 28.28 24.35 1.21
N LYS A 188 28.54 23.05 1.06
CA LYS A 188 28.14 22.22 -0.06
C LYS A 188 26.82 21.47 0.26
N SER A 189 26.11 21.06 -0.77
CA SER A 189 24.81 20.39 -0.61
C SER A 189 24.69 19.12 -1.46
N ASP A 190 25.79 18.45 -1.71
CA ASP A 190 25.95 17.25 -2.52
C ASP A 190 26.75 16.16 -1.78
N ASP A 191 27.26 15.17 -2.49
CA ASP A 191 28.10 14.10 -1.97
C ASP A 191 29.45 14.59 -1.39
N GLN A 192 29.86 15.82 -1.70
CA GLN A 192 31.05 16.47 -1.13
C GLN A 192 30.74 17.37 0.08
N SER A 193 29.50 17.38 0.55
CA SER A 193 29.14 18.13 1.75
C SER A 193 29.81 17.55 2.99
N ALA A 194 29.94 18.35 4.05
CA ALA A 194 30.62 17.97 5.29
C ALA A 194 30.03 16.70 5.88
N LEU A 195 30.89 15.78 6.31
CA LEU A 195 30.50 14.52 6.90
C LEU A 195 30.73 14.50 8.40
N PHE A 196 29.66 14.37 9.17
CA PHE A 196 29.71 14.14 10.62
C PHE A 196 29.63 12.65 10.91
N LYS A 197 30.71 12.11 11.50
CA LYS A 197 30.78 10.71 11.92
C LYS A 197 30.75 10.62 13.43
N ALA A 198 29.88 9.80 13.97
CA ALA A 198 29.86 9.58 15.39
C ALA A 198 29.72 8.10 15.77
N ALA A 199 30.49 7.69 16.77
CA ALA A 199 30.34 6.38 17.39
C ALA A 199 30.14 6.55 18.90
N SER A 200 29.13 5.83 19.44
CA SER A 200 28.84 5.92 20.87
C SER A 200 28.45 4.56 21.43
N SER A 201 29.01 4.26 22.58
CA SER A 201 28.56 3.20 23.48
C SER A 201 27.61 3.70 24.59
N SER A 202 27.07 4.91 24.46
CA SER A 202 26.23 5.57 25.47
C SER A 202 24.85 4.94 25.59
N GLN A 203 24.30 4.93 26.77
CA GLN A 203 22.93 4.48 27.08
C GLN A 203 21.87 5.58 26.88
N ARG A 204 22.21 6.72 26.28
CA ARG A 204 21.35 7.91 26.18
C ARG A 204 21.35 8.51 24.78
N TRP A 205 20.60 9.60 24.63
CA TRP A 205 20.51 10.35 23.37
C TRP A 205 21.89 10.82 22.89
N MET A 206 22.20 10.57 21.66
CA MET A 206 23.46 10.97 21.05
C MET A 206 23.44 12.44 20.65
N VAL A 207 22.40 12.85 19.90
CA VAL A 207 22.21 14.22 19.41
C VAL A 207 20.88 14.74 19.93
N VAL A 208 20.88 15.90 20.60
CA VAL A 208 19.68 16.45 21.25
C VAL A 208 19.51 17.92 20.96
N ALA A 209 18.43 18.28 20.27
CA ALA A 209 17.92 19.66 20.28
C ALA A 209 16.77 19.75 21.29
N ASN A 210 16.84 20.66 22.25
CA ASN A 210 15.84 20.80 23.30
C ASN A 210 15.29 22.21 23.39
N GLY A 211 14.00 22.36 23.76
CA GLY A 211 13.35 23.65 23.85
C GLY A 211 13.28 24.40 22.51
N THR A 212 14.16 25.37 22.30
CA THR A 212 14.29 26.13 21.06
C THR A 212 15.67 25.94 20.39
N GLY A 213 16.44 24.92 20.85
CA GLY A 213 17.75 24.60 20.28
C GLY A 213 17.73 24.12 18.83
N ARG A 214 18.78 24.44 18.06
CA ARG A 214 18.89 24.06 16.63
C ARG A 214 20.20 23.36 16.37
N ILE A 215 20.14 22.24 15.63
CA ILE A 215 21.33 21.50 15.20
C ILE A 215 21.23 21.27 13.70
N ASN A 216 22.25 21.66 12.96
CA ASN A 216 22.30 21.46 11.51
C ASN A 216 23.54 20.64 11.15
N PHE A 217 23.35 19.64 10.36
CA PHE A 217 24.41 18.85 9.74
C PHE A 217 24.25 18.92 8.20
N ASP A 218 25.36 18.72 7.51
CA ASP A 218 25.26 18.31 6.12
C ASP A 218 24.97 16.80 6.07
N ARG A 219 25.96 15.91 6.05
CA ARG A 219 25.73 14.45 6.07
C ARG A 219 26.10 13.84 7.42
N VAL A 220 25.43 12.77 7.77
CA VAL A 220 25.65 12.10 9.06
C VAL A 220 25.91 10.60 8.89
N GLU A 221 26.84 10.05 9.66
CA GLU A 221 27.03 8.62 9.88
C GLU A 221 27.07 8.37 11.38
N ILE A 222 26.05 7.71 11.91
CA ILE A 222 25.92 7.41 13.34
C ILE A 222 26.02 5.89 13.54
N ASP A 223 27.05 5.49 14.27
CA ASP A 223 27.23 4.11 14.72
C ASP A 223 26.99 4.02 16.24
N GLY A 224 25.90 3.35 16.58
CA GLY A 224 25.47 3.12 17.97
C GLY A 224 25.83 1.75 18.50
N THR A 225 26.72 1.00 17.84
CA THR A 225 27.08 -0.35 18.28
C THR A 225 27.73 -0.36 19.64
N GLY A 226 27.19 -1.08 20.60
CA GLY A 226 27.84 -1.40 21.85
C GLY A 226 27.02 -1.25 23.12
N TYR A 227 25.95 -0.43 23.23
CA TYR A 227 25.17 -0.34 24.49
C TYR A 227 23.72 0.13 24.37
N SER A 228 22.95 -0.19 25.37
CA SER A 228 21.51 -0.26 25.52
C SER A 228 20.82 1.10 25.69
N ASN A 229 19.57 1.22 25.28
CA ASN A 229 18.58 2.29 25.57
C ASN A 229 18.90 3.70 25.02
N GLY A 230 19.60 3.84 23.91
CA GLY A 230 19.92 5.14 23.33
C GLY A 230 18.99 5.58 22.21
N ARG A 231 18.69 6.86 22.16
CA ARG A 231 18.11 7.51 20.98
C ARG A 231 19.22 8.21 20.22
N MET A 232 19.28 8.03 18.92
CA MET A 232 20.36 8.65 18.16
C MET A 232 20.10 10.14 18.01
N PHE A 233 18.98 10.56 17.43
CA PHE A 233 18.58 11.96 17.31
C PHE A 233 17.28 12.21 18.06
N LEU A 234 17.23 13.26 18.88
CA LEU A 234 16.04 13.72 19.56
C LEU A 234 15.87 15.23 19.36
N ALA A 235 14.76 15.62 18.76
CA ALA A 235 14.27 17.01 18.81
C ALA A 235 13.08 17.07 19.78
N ASN A 236 13.26 17.74 20.91
CA ASN A 236 12.25 17.88 21.93
C ASN A 236 11.96 19.36 22.15
N GLY A 237 10.83 19.83 21.63
CA GLY A 237 10.45 21.23 21.66
C GLY A 237 9.97 21.72 23.03
N ASP A 238 9.49 22.96 23.05
CA ASP A 238 8.91 23.62 24.23
C ASP A 238 7.44 23.95 23.97
N PRO A 239 6.48 23.29 24.62
CA PRO A 239 5.06 23.56 24.45
C PRO A 239 4.63 25.01 24.75
N ALA A 240 5.47 25.80 25.39
CA ALA A 240 5.22 27.21 25.70
C ALA A 240 5.66 28.17 24.58
N LYS A 241 6.22 27.66 23.49
CA LYS A 241 6.76 28.43 22.37
C LYS A 241 5.97 28.23 21.09
N ASP A 242 6.08 29.19 20.17
CA ASP A 242 5.48 29.07 18.85
C ASP A 242 6.07 27.91 18.05
N ILE A 243 5.30 27.35 17.12
CA ILE A 243 5.71 26.19 16.30
C ILE A 243 7.01 26.46 15.49
N ASN A 244 7.26 27.70 15.07
CA ASN A 244 8.47 28.07 14.34
C ASN A 244 9.70 28.24 15.22
N GLU A 245 9.53 28.32 16.53
CA GLU A 245 10.60 28.46 17.52
C GLU A 245 11.00 27.10 18.15
N GLN A 246 10.33 26.02 17.80
CA GLN A 246 10.57 24.69 18.39
C GLN A 246 11.98 24.15 18.10
N ALA A 247 12.43 23.23 18.95
CA ALA A 247 13.68 22.50 18.73
C ALA A 247 13.71 21.85 17.35
N LYS A 248 14.85 22.01 16.64
CA LYS A 248 14.96 21.49 15.28
C LYS A 248 16.32 20.87 15.02
N ILE A 249 16.31 19.69 14.37
CA ILE A 249 17.49 19.05 13.80
C ILE A 249 17.31 18.98 12.29
N THR A 250 18.28 19.47 11.52
CA THR A 250 18.24 19.47 10.04
C THR A 250 19.50 18.83 9.49
N PHE A 251 19.36 17.96 8.48
CA PHE A 251 20.50 17.36 7.77
C PHE A 251 20.14 16.96 6.33
N LEU A 252 21.16 16.73 5.48
CA LEU A 252 20.95 16.37 4.07
C LEU A 252 20.56 14.91 3.87
N GLY A 253 21.17 14.01 4.64
CA GLY A 253 21.01 12.57 4.56
C GLY A 253 22.10 11.84 5.32
N GLY A 254 22.15 10.50 5.22
CA GLY A 254 23.19 9.72 5.86
C GLY A 254 22.73 8.38 6.41
N SER A 255 23.50 7.82 7.34
CA SER A 255 23.23 6.50 7.90
C SER A 255 23.18 6.48 9.41
N PHE A 256 22.23 5.69 9.93
CA PHE A 256 22.04 5.40 11.33
C PHE A 256 22.08 3.88 11.52
N ASN A 257 23.17 3.39 12.08
CA ASN A 257 23.36 1.96 12.24
C ASN A 257 23.37 1.58 13.72
N ARG A 258 22.47 0.66 14.06
CA ARG A 258 22.53 -0.04 15.35
C ARG A 258 21.93 -1.42 15.22
N ASN A 259 22.79 -2.39 14.98
CA ASN A 259 22.39 -3.79 14.89
C ASN A 259 23.21 -4.61 15.91
N ASP A 260 22.85 -4.50 17.18
CA ASP A 260 23.60 -5.12 18.28
C ASP A 260 23.22 -6.58 18.56
N GLY A 261 22.42 -7.20 17.69
CA GLY A 261 21.99 -8.56 17.91
C GLY A 261 21.00 -8.74 19.08
N ALA A 262 20.54 -9.94 19.22
CA ALA A 262 19.47 -10.32 20.12
C ALA A 262 19.80 -10.08 21.62
N GLY A 263 18.94 -9.36 22.32
CA GLY A 263 18.84 -9.37 23.79
C GLY A 263 19.21 -8.08 24.51
N ARG A 264 19.51 -6.99 23.80
CA ARG A 264 19.72 -5.67 24.40
C ARG A 264 18.60 -4.72 24.02
N PRO A 265 18.25 -3.72 24.87
CA PRO A 265 17.33 -2.67 24.48
C PRO A 265 17.83 -1.96 23.21
N GLY A 266 16.94 -1.74 22.23
CA GLY A 266 17.26 -1.11 20.97
C GLY A 266 17.47 0.40 21.05
N ALA A 267 17.74 1.06 19.92
CA ALA A 267 17.77 2.51 19.81
C ALA A 267 16.84 2.98 18.71
N THR A 268 16.16 4.08 18.98
CA THR A 268 15.43 4.83 17.97
C THR A 268 16.42 5.72 17.20
N ALA A 269 16.38 5.68 15.87
CA ALA A 269 17.26 6.54 15.06
C ALA A 269 16.81 8.01 15.12
N LEU A 270 15.56 8.29 14.76
CA LEU A 270 14.98 9.64 14.77
C LEU A 270 13.78 9.71 15.70
N GLU A 271 13.80 10.65 16.63
CA GLU A 271 12.69 10.86 17.56
C GLU A 271 12.36 12.35 17.70
N THR A 272 11.07 12.65 17.67
CA THR A 272 10.57 13.98 18.01
C THR A 272 9.57 13.89 19.16
N GLY A 273 9.59 14.89 20.03
CA GLY A 273 8.65 15.05 21.13
C GLY A 273 8.31 16.52 21.37
N ASN A 274 7.18 16.78 22.02
CA ASN A 274 6.78 18.14 22.44
C ASN A 274 6.96 19.19 21.32
N PHE A 275 6.41 18.92 20.11
CA PHE A 275 6.49 19.79 18.93
C PHE A 275 7.88 19.95 18.30
N GLY A 276 8.86 19.16 18.72
CA GLY A 276 10.18 19.13 18.09
C GLY A 276 10.11 18.71 16.63
N GLN A 277 11.10 19.14 15.85
CA GLN A 277 11.15 18.93 14.40
C GLN A 277 12.46 18.27 13.99
N ILE A 278 12.37 17.25 13.11
CA ILE A 278 13.53 16.72 12.40
C ILE A 278 13.25 16.85 10.91
N GLU A 279 14.19 17.46 10.18
CA GLU A 279 14.09 17.64 8.74
C GLU A 279 15.32 17.06 8.04
N VAL A 280 15.08 16.04 7.22
CA VAL A 280 16.05 15.51 6.27
C VAL A 280 15.78 16.18 4.92
N LEU A 281 16.69 17.03 4.49
CA LEU A 281 16.48 17.83 3.28
C LEU A 281 16.48 16.96 2.02
N GLY A 282 17.38 15.99 1.94
CA GLY A 282 17.60 15.21 0.74
C GLY A 282 18.46 15.95 -0.29
N TYR A 283 19.15 15.22 -1.14
CA TYR A 283 19.89 15.72 -2.29
C TYR A 283 19.92 14.65 -3.39
N GLU A 284 20.23 15.05 -4.61
CA GLU A 284 20.22 14.16 -5.77
C GLU A 284 21.26 13.04 -5.61
N GLY A 285 20.80 11.77 -5.68
CA GLY A 285 21.62 10.58 -5.44
C GLY A 285 22.00 10.34 -3.98
N GLY A 286 21.40 11.10 -3.05
CA GLY A 286 21.60 10.90 -1.61
C GLY A 286 20.69 9.82 -1.03
N GLU A 287 20.98 9.47 0.22
CA GLU A 287 20.21 8.45 0.94
C GLU A 287 20.03 8.79 2.43
N LEU A 288 18.99 8.22 3.01
CA LEU A 288 18.83 8.04 4.44
C LEU A 288 18.70 6.55 4.73
N ASP A 289 19.71 5.96 5.38
CA ASP A 289 19.72 4.55 5.74
C ASP A 289 19.62 4.38 7.25
N ILE A 290 18.49 3.87 7.72
CA ILE A 290 18.20 3.61 9.15
C ILE A 290 18.15 2.11 9.37
N ARG A 291 19.09 1.58 10.14
CA ARG A 291 19.13 0.17 10.55
C ARG A 291 19.16 0.06 12.06
N THR A 292 18.07 -0.43 12.62
CA THR A 292 17.95 -0.59 14.06
C THR A 292 17.66 -2.03 14.43
N GLY A 293 18.24 -2.50 15.54
CA GLY A 293 18.02 -3.82 16.10
C GLY A 293 18.01 -3.75 17.64
N GLY A 294 17.39 -4.75 18.31
CA GLY A 294 17.31 -4.79 19.77
C GLY A 294 15.89 -5.05 20.27
N ASN A 295 15.53 -4.53 21.44
CA ASN A 295 14.19 -4.66 22.04
C ASN A 295 13.55 -3.29 22.27
N HIS A 296 12.25 -3.15 21.98
CA HIS A 296 11.38 -2.02 22.37
C HIS A 296 11.69 -0.64 21.79
N GLU A 297 12.40 -0.55 20.67
CA GLU A 297 12.67 0.72 20.01
C GLU A 297 12.20 0.68 18.56
N SER A 298 12.13 1.80 17.89
CA SER A 298 11.63 1.90 16.52
C SER A 298 12.61 2.66 15.63
N GLY A 299 12.54 2.47 14.33
CA GLY A 299 13.37 3.25 13.41
C GLY A 299 13.11 4.74 13.57
N ILE A 300 11.83 5.14 13.50
CA ILE A 300 11.37 6.53 13.64
C ILE A 300 10.24 6.62 14.65
N ILE A 301 10.28 7.66 15.50
CA ILE A 301 9.20 7.98 16.44
C ILE A 301 8.86 9.48 16.36
N ALA A 302 7.59 9.80 16.11
CA ALA A 302 7.06 11.14 16.20
C ALA A 302 5.91 11.17 17.22
N ILE A 303 6.08 11.91 18.33
CA ILE A 303 5.11 11.95 19.41
C ILE A 303 4.93 13.38 19.97
N GLY A 304 3.80 13.63 20.63
CA GLY A 304 3.57 14.90 21.33
C GLY A 304 3.59 16.13 20.41
N GLY A 305 3.02 16.01 19.20
CA GLY A 305 3.01 17.10 18.21
C GLY A 305 4.31 17.21 17.42
N GLY A 306 5.22 16.25 17.56
CA GLY A 306 6.48 16.24 16.82
C GLY A 306 6.31 15.98 15.32
N ARG A 307 7.20 16.55 14.52
CA ARG A 307 7.18 16.43 13.05
C ARG A 307 8.51 15.95 12.51
N ILE A 308 8.45 14.99 11.59
CA ILE A 308 9.61 14.49 10.84
C ILE A 308 9.32 14.56 9.35
N ASP A 309 10.12 15.33 8.62
CA ASP A 309 10.06 15.44 7.17
C ASP A 309 11.35 14.83 6.57
N ILE A 310 11.21 13.86 5.66
CA ILE A 310 12.33 13.20 5.01
C ILE A 310 12.29 13.47 3.52
N ASN A 311 13.43 13.90 2.96
CA ASN A 311 13.57 14.38 1.61
C ASN A 311 12.66 15.59 1.34
N SER A 312 12.64 16.55 2.25
CA SER A 312 11.77 17.73 2.18
C SER A 312 12.03 18.61 0.93
N THR A 313 13.19 18.47 0.29
CA THR A 313 13.49 19.12 -1.01
C THR A 313 12.91 18.37 -2.20
N GLN A 314 12.33 17.17 -1.99
CA GLN A 314 11.71 16.33 -3.00
C GLN A 314 12.67 15.95 -4.14
N SER A 315 13.89 15.57 -3.78
CA SER A 315 14.88 15.06 -4.75
C SER A 315 14.42 13.69 -5.28
N SER A 316 14.38 13.54 -6.60
CA SER A 316 13.77 12.36 -7.25
C SER A 316 14.53 11.06 -7.04
N ASN A 317 15.85 11.12 -6.89
CA ASN A 317 16.73 9.97 -6.69
C ASN A 317 17.22 9.84 -5.22
N PHE A 318 16.59 10.51 -4.28
CA PHE A 318 16.86 10.30 -2.87
C PHE A 318 16.14 9.05 -2.39
N LYS A 319 16.87 8.16 -1.71
CA LYS A 319 16.32 6.91 -1.17
C LYS A 319 16.29 6.89 0.34
N THR A 320 15.16 6.54 0.91
CA THR A 320 15.00 6.29 2.35
C THR A 320 14.88 4.79 2.60
N THR A 321 15.73 4.26 3.47
CA THR A 321 15.65 2.86 3.93
C THR A 321 15.46 2.84 5.45
N ILE A 322 14.44 2.14 5.92
CA ILE A 322 14.17 1.92 7.35
C ILE A 322 14.05 0.42 7.57
N GLU A 323 15.07 -0.18 8.11
CA GLU A 323 15.12 -1.60 8.43
C GLU A 323 15.22 -1.80 9.93
N THR A 324 14.24 -2.50 10.49
CA THR A 324 14.25 -2.88 11.89
C THR A 324 14.30 -4.40 12.02
N SER A 325 15.33 -4.86 12.71
CA SER A 325 15.54 -6.28 12.99
C SER A 325 15.86 -6.47 14.45
N GLY A 326 14.97 -7.03 15.22
CA GLY A 326 15.22 -7.18 16.66
C GLY A 326 14.26 -8.15 17.31
N ARG A 327 14.35 -8.24 18.63
CA ARG A 327 13.38 -9.00 19.42
C ARG A 327 12.36 -8.02 19.97
N ASN A 328 11.09 -8.34 19.88
CA ASN A 328 9.95 -7.66 20.52
C ASN A 328 9.85 -6.13 20.26
N HIS A 329 8.74 -5.70 19.68
CA HIS A 329 8.28 -4.30 19.61
C HIS A 329 9.19 -3.30 18.91
N GLN A 330 10.03 -3.75 17.99
CA GLN A 330 10.77 -2.86 17.11
C GLN A 330 9.95 -2.52 15.86
N HIS A 331 9.19 -1.45 15.95
CA HIS A 331 8.40 -0.98 14.82
C HIS A 331 9.28 -0.20 13.82
N GLY A 332 8.87 -0.16 12.56
CA GLY A 332 9.51 0.70 11.57
C GLY A 332 9.30 2.17 11.91
N ILE A 333 8.05 2.60 11.96
CA ILE A 333 7.64 3.98 12.25
C ILE A 333 6.52 3.96 13.29
N VAL A 334 6.64 4.82 14.29
CA VAL A 334 5.61 5.05 15.33
C VAL A 334 5.24 6.53 15.36
N ILE A 335 3.95 6.80 15.23
CA ILE A 335 3.41 8.15 15.27
C ILE A 335 2.29 8.18 16.29
N GLY A 336 2.34 9.15 17.20
CA GLY A 336 1.28 9.20 18.17
C GLY A 336 1.21 10.48 18.98
N THR A 337 0.08 10.64 19.64
CA THR A 337 -0.09 11.63 20.69
C THR A 337 0.20 10.96 22.01
N LEU A 338 1.26 11.42 22.69
CA LEU A 338 1.31 11.28 24.13
C LEU A 338 0.36 12.30 24.73
N ALA A 339 -0.45 11.89 25.69
CA ALA A 339 -1.23 12.82 26.46
C ALA A 339 -0.29 13.84 27.10
N ALA A 340 -0.18 15.01 26.49
CA ALA A 340 0.58 16.10 27.09
C ALA A 340 -0.18 16.56 28.31
N THR A 341 0.36 16.30 29.48
CA THR A 341 -0.15 16.82 30.77
C THR A 341 0.00 18.34 30.89
N ASN A 342 0.24 19.05 29.78
CA ASN A 342 0.71 20.42 29.83
C ASN A 342 -0.36 21.41 29.34
N GLN A 343 -0.99 22.12 30.27
CA GLN A 343 -1.90 23.22 29.98
C GLN A 343 -1.26 24.37 29.16
N ALA A 344 0.08 24.41 29.06
CA ALA A 344 0.79 25.40 28.25
C ALA A 344 0.57 25.19 26.74
N ALA A 345 0.44 23.93 26.28
CA ALA A 345 0.20 23.64 24.87
C ALA A 345 -1.15 24.14 24.35
N GLU A 346 -2.20 24.07 25.19
CA GLU A 346 -3.52 24.61 24.85
C GLU A 346 -3.49 26.13 24.62
N LYS A 347 -2.67 26.84 25.35
CA LYS A 347 -2.63 28.30 25.31
C LYS A 347 -1.90 28.85 24.09
N HIS A 348 -0.87 28.18 23.62
CA HIS A 348 0.00 28.72 22.56
C HIS A 348 -0.26 28.06 21.18
N LEU A 349 -0.74 26.84 21.12
CA LEU A 349 -0.89 26.07 19.89
C LEU A 349 -2.35 25.76 19.50
N GLY A 350 -3.33 26.21 20.31
CA GLY A 350 -4.75 26.09 20.00
C GLY A 350 -5.32 24.68 20.04
N SER A 351 -4.50 23.67 20.38
CA SER A 351 -4.95 22.30 20.59
C SER A 351 -4.31 21.70 21.84
N LYS A 352 -5.10 20.91 22.54
CA LYS A 352 -4.70 20.20 23.76
C LYS A 352 -3.59 19.17 23.50
N TYR A 353 -3.46 18.75 22.25
CA TYR A 353 -2.55 17.71 21.76
C TYR A 353 -2.10 18.10 20.36
N GLY A 354 -0.82 18.32 20.18
CA GLY A 354 -0.27 18.59 18.85
C GLY A 354 -0.37 17.35 17.94
N SER A 355 -0.77 17.55 16.71
CA SER A 355 -0.75 16.51 15.68
C SER A 355 0.68 16.10 15.40
N SER A 356 1.02 14.84 15.68
CA SER A 356 2.32 14.28 15.29
C SER A 356 2.28 13.83 13.84
N GLU A 357 3.34 14.13 13.09
CA GLU A 357 3.35 13.87 11.65
C GLU A 357 4.72 13.35 11.19
N VAL A 358 4.69 12.36 10.29
CA VAL A 358 5.87 11.90 9.55
C VAL A 358 5.56 11.96 8.05
N ASN A 359 6.38 12.67 7.30
CA ASN A 359 6.28 12.82 5.86
C ASN A 359 7.53 12.28 5.17
N LEU A 360 7.36 11.34 4.27
CA LEU A 360 8.38 10.77 3.41
C LEU A 360 8.10 11.20 1.97
N TYR A 361 9.08 11.79 1.31
CA TYR A 361 8.96 12.18 -0.09
C TYR A 361 9.89 11.35 -0.96
N GLY A 362 9.35 10.74 -2.03
CA GLY A 362 10.10 9.90 -2.95
C GLY A 362 10.17 8.43 -2.52
N THR A 363 11.21 7.72 -2.96
CA THR A 363 11.36 6.29 -2.71
C THR A 363 11.68 6.00 -1.25
N ALA A 364 10.84 5.19 -0.60
CA ALA A 364 11.06 4.75 0.77
C ALA A 364 10.81 3.24 0.93
N ASP A 365 11.78 2.53 1.50
CA ASP A 365 11.70 1.12 1.81
C ASP A 365 11.64 0.93 3.34
N ILE A 366 10.47 0.53 3.85
CA ILE A 366 10.25 0.22 5.26
C ILE A 366 10.17 -1.29 5.42
N LYS A 367 11.12 -1.89 6.15
CA LYS A 367 11.20 -3.32 6.37
C LYS A 367 11.30 -3.65 7.85
N VAL A 368 10.41 -4.54 8.30
CA VAL A 368 10.35 -4.97 9.71
C VAL A 368 10.37 -6.49 9.79
N ASP A 369 11.51 -7.04 10.21
CA ASP A 369 11.75 -8.49 10.25
C ASP A 369 11.50 -9.07 11.65
N HIS A 370 10.31 -8.86 12.22
CA HIS A 370 9.95 -9.46 13.50
C HIS A 370 8.45 -9.69 13.66
N GLU A 371 8.06 -10.84 14.23
CA GLU A 371 6.67 -11.25 14.44
C GLU A 371 5.87 -10.36 15.41
N LYS A 372 6.55 -9.65 16.31
CA LYS A 372 5.97 -8.72 17.30
C LYS A 372 6.29 -7.26 17.00
N ALA A 373 6.16 -6.87 15.76
CA ALA A 373 6.40 -5.51 15.33
C ALA A 373 5.48 -5.11 14.18
N TYR A 374 5.28 -3.82 14.01
CA TYR A 374 4.50 -3.22 12.94
C TYR A 374 5.40 -2.44 11.99
N GLY A 375 5.09 -2.45 10.70
CA GLY A 375 5.75 -1.56 9.73
C GLY A 375 5.52 -0.10 10.08
N ILE A 376 4.26 0.31 10.12
CA ILE A 376 3.80 1.64 10.50
C ILE A 376 2.75 1.49 11.59
N LYS A 377 2.96 2.13 12.74
CA LYS A 377 1.99 2.24 13.83
C LYS A 377 1.58 3.68 14.03
N ILE A 378 0.29 3.94 13.89
CA ILE A 378 -0.29 5.27 14.11
C ILE A 378 -1.28 5.22 15.28
N ALA A 379 -1.23 6.19 16.17
CA ALA A 379 -2.06 6.19 17.36
C ALA A 379 -2.37 7.60 17.87
N GLY A 380 -3.59 7.80 18.32
CA GLY A 380 -4.04 9.05 18.92
C GLY A 380 -4.56 10.08 17.93
N ASP A 381 -5.16 11.14 18.49
CA ASP A 381 -5.84 12.20 17.73
C ASP A 381 -4.86 13.05 16.93
N GLY A 382 -5.18 13.29 15.66
CA GLY A 382 -4.40 14.13 14.76
C GLY A 382 -3.08 13.53 14.26
N ALA A 383 -2.81 12.25 14.55
CA ALA A 383 -1.61 11.60 14.05
C ALA A 383 -1.68 11.39 12.53
N GLY A 384 -0.60 11.71 11.82
CA GLY A 384 -0.53 11.62 10.36
C GLY A 384 0.75 10.94 9.87
N PHE A 385 0.61 10.06 8.90
CA PHE A 385 1.70 9.48 8.15
C PHE A 385 1.48 9.66 6.65
N ASN A 386 2.43 10.25 5.98
CA ASN A 386 2.33 10.50 4.55
C ASN A 386 3.59 9.99 3.82
N MET A 387 3.37 9.27 2.76
CA MET A 387 4.39 8.85 1.81
C MET A 387 3.98 9.36 0.44
N PHE A 388 4.65 10.41 -0.02
CA PHE A 388 4.34 11.11 -1.25
C PHE A 388 5.28 10.69 -2.37
N ALA A 389 4.74 10.40 -3.54
CA ALA A 389 5.54 10.28 -4.74
C ALA A 389 6.10 11.64 -5.15
N VAL A 390 7.30 11.65 -5.71
CA VAL A 390 7.94 12.85 -6.28
C VAL A 390 8.07 12.72 -7.79
N ASP A 391 8.07 13.85 -8.49
CA ASP A 391 8.25 13.88 -9.94
C ASP A 391 9.60 13.27 -10.33
N GLY A 392 9.56 12.31 -11.27
CA GLY A 392 10.77 11.62 -11.74
C GLY A 392 11.24 10.46 -10.84
N GLN A 393 10.47 10.08 -9.84
CA GLN A 393 10.73 8.89 -9.01
C GLN A 393 10.77 7.63 -9.88
N LEU A 394 11.87 6.88 -9.83
CA LEU A 394 12.08 5.69 -10.68
C LEU A 394 11.54 4.41 -10.06
N GLU A 395 11.57 4.30 -8.76
CA GLU A 395 11.19 3.10 -8.01
C GLU A 395 9.93 3.34 -7.17
N ARG A 396 9.14 2.28 -6.98
CA ARG A 396 8.02 2.30 -6.03
C ARG A 396 8.55 2.21 -4.60
N SER A 397 7.89 2.87 -3.69
CA SER A 397 8.12 2.69 -2.26
C SER A 397 7.62 1.32 -1.81
N LYS A 398 8.15 0.79 -0.70
CA LYS A 398 7.77 -0.50 -0.15
C LYS A 398 7.55 -0.40 1.35
N THR A 399 6.52 -1.10 1.82
CA THR A 399 6.30 -1.32 3.25
C THR A 399 6.07 -2.80 3.46
N HIS A 400 7.00 -3.44 4.14
CA HIS A 400 6.95 -4.87 4.42
C HIS A 400 7.14 -5.14 5.91
N ALA A 401 6.33 -6.06 6.47
CA ALA A 401 6.48 -6.50 7.85
C ALA A 401 6.23 -8.00 7.98
N SER A 402 6.94 -8.67 8.87
CA SER A 402 6.69 -10.09 9.14
C SER A 402 5.26 -10.34 9.66
N SER A 403 4.72 -9.45 10.47
CA SER A 403 3.34 -9.55 10.96
C SER A 403 2.41 -8.58 10.24
N THR A 404 2.16 -7.42 10.80
CA THR A 404 1.20 -6.43 10.29
C THR A 404 1.96 -5.22 9.74
N ALA A 405 1.70 -4.87 8.49
CA ALA A 405 2.38 -3.74 7.85
C ALA A 405 1.87 -2.39 8.38
N VAL A 406 0.57 -2.25 8.59
CA VAL A 406 -0.05 -1.00 9.05
C VAL A 406 -0.97 -1.27 10.24
N LYS A 407 -0.75 -0.53 11.34
CA LYS A 407 -1.56 -0.62 12.56
C LYS A 407 -2.12 0.75 12.95
N TYR A 408 -3.44 0.82 13.10
CA TYR A 408 -4.14 1.92 13.72
C TYR A 408 -4.51 1.55 15.16
N SER A 409 -4.20 2.43 16.10
CA SER A 409 -4.48 2.26 17.52
C SER A 409 -5.13 3.52 18.11
N SER A 410 -5.88 3.38 19.17
CA SER A 410 -6.55 4.52 19.82
C SER A 410 -5.54 5.47 20.49
N ALA A 411 -4.49 4.93 21.08
CA ALA A 411 -3.43 5.71 21.72
C ALA A 411 -2.12 4.92 21.84
N LEU A 412 -1.01 5.62 22.06
CA LEU A 412 0.25 5.04 22.50
C LEU A 412 0.26 4.95 24.04
N GLY A 413 -0.29 3.88 24.60
CA GLY A 413 -0.36 3.69 26.05
C GLY A 413 -1.62 4.30 26.66
N ASN A 414 -1.72 4.26 28.01
CA ASN A 414 -2.85 4.86 28.72
C ASN A 414 -2.88 6.37 28.61
N SER A 415 -3.87 6.86 27.97
CA SER A 415 -4.20 8.26 28.03
C SER A 415 -5.63 8.43 28.58
N THR A 416 -5.74 8.46 29.90
CA THR A 416 -6.88 9.11 30.53
C THR A 416 -6.56 10.60 30.63
N ASP A 417 -7.52 11.45 30.31
CA ASP A 417 -7.44 12.85 30.66
C ASP A 417 -7.41 12.97 32.21
N LYS A 418 -7.07 14.16 32.73
CA LYS A 418 -7.05 14.41 34.17
C LYS A 418 -8.39 14.18 34.86
N THR A 419 -9.48 14.00 34.11
CA THR A 419 -10.83 13.74 34.61
C THR A 419 -11.19 12.26 34.55
N GLY A 420 -10.27 11.39 34.10
CA GLY A 420 -10.48 9.92 34.03
C GLY A 420 -11.25 9.46 32.83
N ASN A 421 -11.52 10.34 31.85
CA ASN A 421 -12.19 9.95 30.61
C ASN A 421 -11.17 9.39 29.62
N ASN A 422 -11.49 8.26 28.96
CA ASN A 422 -10.70 7.75 27.88
C ASN A 422 -10.63 8.78 26.77
N MET A 423 -9.42 9.09 26.32
CA MET A 423 -9.25 9.98 25.18
C MET A 423 -9.80 9.27 23.93
N THR A 424 -10.81 9.86 23.34
CA THR A 424 -11.29 9.42 22.04
C THR A 424 -10.26 9.82 21.00
N ALA A 425 -9.66 8.83 20.34
CA ALA A 425 -8.78 9.10 19.21
C ALA A 425 -9.57 9.83 18.11
N GLY A 426 -9.12 11.04 17.79
CA GLY A 426 -9.65 11.81 16.68
C GLY A 426 -9.08 11.33 15.34
N LYS A 427 -9.05 12.21 14.38
CA LYS A 427 -8.70 11.91 13.00
C LYS A 427 -7.25 11.40 12.86
N GLN A 428 -7.09 10.15 12.46
CA GLN A 428 -5.80 9.55 12.10
C GLN A 428 -5.74 9.37 10.59
N ILE A 429 -4.66 9.79 9.95
CA ILE A 429 -4.54 9.75 8.49
C ILE A 429 -3.26 9.03 8.09
N ILE A 430 -3.39 8.03 7.21
CA ILE A 430 -2.28 7.47 6.45
C ILE A 430 -2.53 7.73 4.97
N HIS A 431 -1.56 8.32 4.29
CA HIS A 431 -1.57 8.56 2.87
C HIS A 431 -0.33 7.91 2.23
N LEU A 432 -0.55 6.99 1.29
CA LEU A 432 0.51 6.25 0.61
C LEU A 432 0.36 6.39 -0.91
N GLU A 433 1.36 6.99 -1.53
CA GLU A 433 1.45 7.10 -2.99
C GLU A 433 2.54 6.19 -3.54
N ASN A 434 2.27 5.57 -4.67
CA ASN A 434 3.24 4.76 -5.42
C ASN A 434 3.95 3.71 -4.53
N THR A 435 3.18 3.00 -3.68
CA THR A 435 3.70 2.14 -2.63
C THR A 435 3.21 0.70 -2.76
N ASP A 436 4.10 -0.26 -2.56
CA ASP A 436 3.77 -1.67 -2.43
C ASP A 436 3.77 -2.06 -0.95
N ILE A 437 2.64 -2.54 -0.45
CA ILE A 437 2.42 -2.91 0.95
C ILE A 437 2.23 -4.42 1.03
N THR A 438 3.09 -5.10 1.79
CA THR A 438 3.08 -6.56 1.92
C THR A 438 3.39 -7.01 3.34
N ASN A 439 3.06 -8.25 3.67
CA ASN A 439 3.49 -8.89 4.91
C ASN A 439 3.70 -10.41 4.73
N ASP A 440 4.33 -11.06 5.74
CA ASP A 440 4.47 -12.52 5.79
C ASP A 440 3.31 -13.21 6.51
N GLY A 441 2.37 -12.45 7.05
CA GLY A 441 1.19 -12.99 7.73
C GLY A 441 1.46 -13.71 9.05
N VAL A 442 2.63 -13.49 9.66
CA VAL A 442 3.01 -14.14 10.91
C VAL A 442 2.17 -13.59 12.06
N ALA A 443 1.41 -14.47 12.73
CA ALA A 443 0.72 -14.14 13.96
C ALA A 443 1.57 -14.52 15.16
N SER A 444 1.59 -13.68 16.17
CA SER A 444 2.28 -13.95 17.43
C SER A 444 1.32 -13.82 18.61
N THR A 445 1.70 -14.40 19.73
CA THR A 445 0.94 -14.27 20.97
C THR A 445 0.85 -12.83 21.40
N SER A 446 -0.32 -12.41 21.88
CA SER A 446 -0.51 -11.08 22.46
C SER A 446 0.41 -10.89 23.67
N ASP A 447 0.91 -9.68 23.82
CA ASP A 447 1.68 -9.26 24.97
C ASP A 447 1.29 -7.82 25.38
N SER A 448 2.04 -7.22 26.32
CA SER A 448 1.76 -5.89 26.85
C SER A 448 1.67 -4.77 25.79
N ASP A 449 2.20 -4.97 24.61
CA ASP A 449 2.30 -3.93 23.56
C ASP A 449 1.32 -4.12 22.42
N GLY A 450 0.61 -5.25 22.36
CA GLY A 450 -0.45 -5.44 21.37
C GLY A 450 -0.75 -6.89 21.00
N VAL A 451 -1.69 -7.04 20.08
CA VAL A 451 -2.08 -8.30 19.47
C VAL A 451 -1.56 -8.31 18.03
N TYR A 452 -0.67 -9.23 17.72
CA TYR A 452 -0.06 -9.38 16.39
C TYR A 452 -0.80 -10.46 15.62
N THR A 453 -1.74 -10.05 14.78
CA THR A 453 -2.66 -10.96 14.09
C THR A 453 -2.13 -11.47 12.77
N GLY A 454 -1.15 -10.79 12.19
CA GLY A 454 -0.64 -11.06 10.83
C GLY A 454 -1.57 -10.61 9.71
N HIS A 455 -2.62 -9.83 9.98
CA HIS A 455 -3.37 -9.11 8.95
C HIS A 455 -2.51 -7.99 8.36
N LEU A 456 -2.68 -7.65 7.08
CA LEU A 456 -1.84 -6.63 6.44
C LEU A 456 -2.07 -5.25 7.06
N ILE A 457 -3.32 -4.84 7.17
CA ILE A 457 -3.77 -3.58 7.77
C ILE A 457 -4.73 -3.90 8.90
N GLN A 458 -4.37 -3.52 10.11
CA GLN A 458 -5.16 -3.80 11.31
C GLN A 458 -5.64 -2.50 11.96
N ILE A 459 -6.93 -2.40 12.21
CA ILE A 459 -7.58 -1.27 12.89
C ILE A 459 -8.14 -1.76 14.22
N GLY A 460 -7.64 -1.16 15.31
CA GLY A 460 -8.01 -1.59 16.66
C GLY A 460 -7.44 -2.95 17.04
N SER A 461 -7.83 -3.44 18.20
CA SER A 461 -7.56 -4.81 18.67
C SER A 461 -8.60 -5.24 19.70
N HIS A 462 -8.93 -6.52 19.72
CA HIS A 462 -9.72 -7.09 20.83
C HIS A 462 -8.92 -6.94 22.14
N GLY A 463 -9.57 -6.39 23.16
CA GLY A 463 -9.02 -6.40 24.51
C GLY A 463 -8.97 -7.83 25.03
N GLN A 464 -7.78 -8.42 25.12
CA GLN A 464 -7.58 -9.59 25.97
C GLN A 464 -7.17 -9.12 27.36
N GLU A 465 -7.75 -9.72 28.36
CA GLU A 465 -7.33 -9.59 29.75
C GLU A 465 -5.91 -10.18 29.87
N ILE A 466 -4.89 -9.34 29.86
CA ILE A 466 -3.50 -9.77 30.07
C ILE A 466 -3.18 -9.54 31.54
N THR A 467 -2.92 -10.61 32.26
CA THR A 467 -2.43 -10.59 33.62
C THR A 467 -1.05 -9.91 33.66
N THR A 468 -0.94 -8.93 34.52
CA THR A 468 0.25 -8.10 34.79
C THR A 468 1.43 -8.95 35.24
N ASP A 469 2.46 -9.09 34.42
CA ASP A 469 3.81 -9.29 34.90
C ASP A 469 4.70 -8.12 34.40
N GLY A 470 5.16 -7.40 35.43
CA GLY A 470 5.73 -6.08 35.34
C GLY A 470 6.97 -5.95 34.47
N HIS A 471 6.81 -5.51 33.24
CA HIS A 471 7.91 -4.98 32.46
C HIS A 471 7.89 -3.45 32.49
N GLN A 472 8.81 -2.88 33.26
CA GLN A 472 9.05 -1.44 33.29
C GLN A 472 9.68 -1.00 31.97
N ARG A 473 8.99 -0.15 31.22
CA ARG A 473 9.64 0.62 30.16
C ARG A 473 10.64 1.62 30.75
N ALA A 474 11.76 1.78 30.04
CA ALA A 474 12.76 2.76 30.40
C ALA A 474 12.14 4.16 30.55
N SER A 475 12.44 4.79 31.64
CA SER A 475 11.93 6.10 32.07
C SER A 475 12.07 7.17 30.98
N ASN A 476 10.95 7.81 30.67
CA ASN A 476 10.88 9.06 29.91
C ASN A 476 11.76 10.14 30.59
N PRO A 477 12.38 11.08 29.86
CA PRO A 477 13.15 12.18 30.40
C PRO A 477 12.40 13.07 31.38
N GLY A 478 11.06 12.96 31.41
CA GLY A 478 10.22 13.68 32.37
C GLY A 478 9.84 12.90 33.64
N GLY A 479 10.39 11.72 33.87
CA GLY A 479 10.21 10.99 35.16
C GLY A 479 8.84 10.34 35.36
N THR A 480 7.99 10.23 34.34
CA THR A 480 6.75 9.46 34.43
C THR A 480 7.03 8.03 34.00
N ASN A 481 6.90 7.10 34.93
CA ASN A 481 6.86 5.68 34.62
C ASN A 481 5.62 5.39 33.80
N TYR A 482 5.78 4.86 32.58
CA TYR A 482 4.69 4.21 31.89
C TYR A 482 4.42 2.88 32.60
N SER A 483 3.54 2.91 33.57
CA SER A 483 2.99 1.68 34.13
C SER A 483 1.97 1.15 33.17
N ASP A 484 2.15 -0.08 32.81
CA ASP A 484 1.30 -0.92 32.02
C ASP A 484 -0.16 -0.69 32.24
N ILE A 485 -0.89 -0.40 31.18
CA ILE A 485 -2.31 -0.63 31.18
C ILE A 485 -2.71 -1.41 29.97
N ILE A 486 -2.93 -2.52 30.33
CA ILE A 486 -3.38 -3.62 29.53
C ILE A 486 -4.83 -3.83 29.98
N ASN A 487 -5.73 -3.38 29.22
CA ASN A 487 -7.14 -3.74 29.23
C ASN A 487 -8.00 -2.65 28.60
N VAL A 488 -7.55 -2.09 27.51
CA VAL A 488 -8.40 -1.18 26.76
C VAL A 488 -8.68 -1.80 25.41
N ALA A 489 -9.93 -2.05 25.18
CA ALA A 489 -10.46 -2.18 23.85
C ALA A 489 -9.90 -1.04 23.01
N ASP A 490 -9.09 -1.40 22.03
CA ASP A 490 -8.40 -0.43 21.18
C ASP A 490 -9.33 -0.07 20.01
N ALA A 491 -10.25 0.86 20.24
CA ALA A 491 -11.17 1.37 19.22
C ALA A 491 -10.64 2.66 18.61
N VAL A 492 -10.61 2.74 17.28
CA VAL A 492 -10.11 3.86 16.50
C VAL A 492 -11.27 4.62 15.88
N LYS A 493 -11.39 5.92 16.17
CA LYS A 493 -12.39 6.79 15.55
C LYS A 493 -11.78 7.59 14.41
N ASP A 494 -12.55 7.75 13.34
CA ASP A 494 -12.24 8.64 12.22
C ASP A 494 -10.86 8.40 11.56
N ALA A 495 -10.47 7.14 11.44
CA ALA A 495 -9.29 6.78 10.67
C ALA A 495 -9.52 6.98 9.18
N THR A 496 -8.47 7.36 8.46
CA THR A 496 -8.48 7.47 7.00
C THR A 496 -7.23 6.80 6.45
N LEU A 497 -7.42 5.95 5.43
CA LEU A 497 -6.36 5.37 4.63
C LEU A 497 -6.54 5.79 3.18
N ASN A 498 -5.59 6.52 2.63
CA ASN A 498 -5.57 6.89 1.23
C ASN A 498 -4.46 6.13 0.52
N LEU A 499 -4.83 5.37 -0.49
CA LEU A 499 -3.92 4.62 -1.35
C LEU A 499 -4.02 5.18 -2.78
N VAL A 500 -2.91 5.70 -3.29
CA VAL A 500 -2.85 6.34 -4.62
C VAL A 500 -1.80 5.61 -5.45
N ASN A 501 -2.17 5.05 -6.58
CA ASN A 501 -1.26 4.27 -7.44
C ASN A 501 -0.46 3.21 -6.65
N SER A 502 -1.10 2.58 -5.67
CA SER A 502 -0.46 1.69 -4.69
C SER A 502 -0.98 0.26 -4.80
N THR A 503 -0.19 -0.69 -4.32
CA THR A 503 -0.60 -2.10 -4.27
C THR A 503 -0.55 -2.58 -2.82
N ALA A 504 -1.64 -3.10 -2.31
CA ALA A 504 -1.71 -3.72 -0.99
C ALA A 504 -2.03 -5.21 -1.15
N THR A 505 -1.13 -6.07 -0.70
CA THR A 505 -1.26 -7.52 -0.86
C THR A 505 -1.07 -8.21 0.48
N ALA A 506 -2.16 -8.81 0.98
CA ALA A 506 -2.11 -9.67 2.16
C ALA A 506 -1.40 -10.98 1.86
N HIS A 507 -0.75 -11.55 2.87
CA HIS A 507 -0.17 -12.89 2.75
C HIS A 507 -1.24 -13.91 2.34
N ASP A 508 -0.89 -14.77 1.39
CA ASP A 508 -1.77 -15.82 0.85
C ASP A 508 -1.97 -16.96 1.85
N SER A 509 -2.70 -16.67 2.92
CA SER A 509 -3.18 -17.68 3.85
C SER A 509 -4.66 -17.47 4.10
N SER A 510 -5.40 -18.55 4.22
CA SER A 510 -6.87 -18.54 4.41
C SER A 510 -7.37 -17.79 5.67
N ASN A 511 -6.44 -17.40 6.55
CA ASN A 511 -6.76 -16.78 7.84
C ASN A 511 -6.25 -15.35 7.98
N LYS A 512 -5.81 -14.72 6.88
CA LYS A 512 -5.24 -13.36 6.92
C LYS A 512 -6.03 -12.43 6.03
N ASP A 513 -6.39 -11.28 6.58
CA ASP A 513 -7.12 -10.25 5.88
C ASP A 513 -6.18 -9.17 5.35
N LEU A 514 -6.58 -8.57 4.25
CA LEU A 514 -6.00 -7.34 3.72
C LEU A 514 -6.25 -6.18 4.68
N ILE A 515 -7.51 -6.02 5.08
CA ILE A 515 -7.93 -5.03 6.07
C ILE A 515 -8.81 -5.74 7.10
N HIS A 516 -8.44 -5.62 8.36
CA HIS A 516 -9.19 -6.18 9.47
C HIS A 516 -9.50 -5.12 10.51
N ILE A 517 -10.79 -4.89 10.74
CA ILE A 517 -11.26 -4.03 11.83
C ILE A 517 -11.71 -4.92 12.97
N THR A 518 -11.08 -4.72 14.12
CA THR A 518 -11.49 -5.41 15.34
C THR A 518 -12.43 -4.55 16.16
N TYR A 519 -13.44 -5.20 16.69
CA TYR A 519 -14.34 -4.63 17.68
C TYR A 519 -13.61 -4.53 19.04
N GLY A 520 -13.67 -3.37 19.65
CA GLY A 520 -13.18 -3.21 21.02
C GLY A 520 -14.15 -3.87 22.01
N GLY A 521 -13.73 -4.95 22.69
CA GLY A 521 -14.54 -5.66 23.67
C GLY A 521 -14.97 -4.80 24.86
N GLN A 522 -16.10 -5.13 25.49
CA GLN A 522 -16.57 -4.44 26.72
C GLN A 522 -15.64 -4.74 27.89
N THR A 523 -15.21 -3.71 28.58
CA THR A 523 -14.64 -3.86 29.92
C THR A 523 -15.72 -3.56 30.96
N THR A 524 -15.67 -4.23 32.11
CA THR A 524 -16.57 -4.00 33.25
C THR A 524 -16.50 -2.56 33.80
N THR A 525 -15.54 -1.78 33.37
CA THR A 525 -15.31 -0.40 33.82
C THR A 525 -15.69 0.68 32.82
N ASN A 526 -15.98 0.34 31.55
CA ASN A 526 -16.42 1.29 30.54
C ASN A 526 -17.55 0.72 29.68
N PRO A 527 -18.82 1.06 29.99
CA PRO A 527 -19.97 0.62 29.23
C PRO A 527 -20.18 1.35 27.89
N ASP A 528 -19.49 2.48 27.68
CA ASP A 528 -19.61 3.30 26.46
C ASP A 528 -18.52 2.93 25.44
N LEU A 529 -18.58 1.73 24.92
CA LEU A 529 -17.65 1.29 23.88
C LEU A 529 -17.82 2.05 22.58
N VAL A 530 -16.70 2.51 22.08
CA VAL A 530 -16.63 3.19 20.81
C VAL A 530 -16.20 2.21 19.75
N ALA A 531 -17.05 2.01 18.76
CA ALA A 531 -16.72 1.26 17.58
C ALA A 531 -15.60 1.93 16.78
N SER A 532 -14.74 1.14 16.13
CA SER A 532 -13.73 1.65 15.21
C SER A 532 -14.37 2.09 13.89
N ASN A 533 -13.97 3.26 13.39
CA ASN A 533 -14.42 3.79 12.10
C ASN A 533 -13.22 4.11 11.22
N ILE A 534 -13.24 3.61 9.99
CA ILE A 534 -12.22 3.93 9.00
C ILE A 534 -12.86 4.20 7.63
N THR A 535 -12.32 5.18 6.93
CA THR A 535 -12.56 5.42 5.51
C THR A 535 -11.34 5.00 4.71
N VAL A 536 -11.51 4.12 3.75
CA VAL A 536 -10.47 3.65 2.84
C VAL A 536 -10.75 4.20 1.45
N ASN A 537 -9.87 5.05 0.96
CA ASN A 537 -9.96 5.64 -0.36
C ASN A 537 -8.84 5.09 -1.25
N THR A 538 -9.20 4.61 -2.42
CA THR A 538 -8.22 4.17 -3.43
C THR A 538 -8.39 4.95 -4.72
N SER A 539 -7.29 5.24 -5.40
CA SER A 539 -7.30 5.95 -6.68
C SER A 539 -6.09 5.61 -7.57
N LYS A 540 -6.15 6.04 -8.83
CA LYS A 540 -5.04 5.95 -9.80
C LYS A 540 -4.45 4.53 -9.92
N ASN A 541 -5.28 3.57 -10.37
CA ASN A 541 -4.87 2.17 -10.59
C ASN A 541 -4.42 1.43 -9.31
N THR A 542 -4.89 1.82 -8.15
CA THR A 542 -4.59 1.10 -6.90
C THR A 542 -5.14 -0.32 -6.94
N VAL A 543 -4.35 -1.27 -6.45
CA VAL A 543 -4.71 -2.69 -6.41
C VAL A 543 -4.76 -3.18 -4.97
N LEU A 544 -5.89 -3.74 -4.60
CA LEU A 544 -6.12 -4.41 -3.32
C LEU A 544 -6.19 -5.92 -3.55
N ASN A 545 -5.32 -6.70 -2.89
CA ASN A 545 -5.31 -8.16 -3.00
C ASN A 545 -5.53 -8.78 -1.63
N GLY A 546 -6.72 -9.32 -1.38
CA GLY A 546 -7.03 -9.99 -0.12
C GLY A 546 -8.47 -9.79 0.34
N ALA A 547 -8.79 -10.37 1.49
CA ALA A 547 -10.08 -10.25 2.15
C ALA A 547 -10.18 -8.96 2.98
N ILE A 548 -11.37 -8.39 3.05
CA ILE A 548 -11.67 -7.25 3.93
C ILE A 548 -12.72 -7.70 4.94
N PHE A 549 -12.40 -7.54 6.21
CA PHE A 549 -13.27 -7.96 7.29
C PHE A 549 -13.49 -6.83 8.30
N THR A 550 -14.76 -6.55 8.54
CA THR A 550 -15.20 -5.64 9.61
C THR A 550 -15.90 -6.47 10.67
N ASP A 551 -15.39 -6.43 11.88
CA ASP A 551 -15.99 -7.12 13.02
C ASP A 551 -17.32 -6.44 13.38
N TYR A 552 -18.40 -7.17 13.21
CA TYR A 552 -19.75 -6.65 13.32
C TYR A 552 -20.48 -7.40 14.42
N THR A 553 -20.69 -6.80 15.57
CA THR A 553 -21.56 -7.38 16.59
C THR A 553 -22.93 -6.75 16.52
N ILE A 554 -23.93 -7.52 16.15
CA ILE A 554 -25.32 -7.12 16.24
C ILE A 554 -25.83 -7.49 17.64
N ASP A 555 -25.50 -6.67 18.62
CA ASP A 555 -26.30 -6.54 19.81
C ASP A 555 -27.01 -5.18 19.70
N SER A 556 -28.30 -5.14 19.99
CA SER A 556 -29.15 -3.93 19.92
C SER A 556 -28.68 -2.78 20.82
N THR A 557 -27.60 -2.99 21.58
CA THR A 557 -27.01 -2.03 22.50
C THR A 557 -25.58 -1.61 22.17
N SER A 558 -24.92 -2.29 21.22
CA SER A 558 -23.50 -2.02 20.88
C SER A 558 -23.34 -1.35 19.50
N LYS A 559 -22.46 -0.36 19.44
CA LYS A 559 -22.12 0.34 18.21
C LYS A 559 -21.19 -0.55 17.36
N SER A 560 -21.61 -0.86 16.16
CA SER A 560 -20.82 -1.64 15.19
C SER A 560 -19.64 -0.86 14.68
N SER A 561 -18.51 -1.53 14.43
CA SER A 561 -17.39 -0.95 13.69
C SER A 561 -17.80 -0.62 12.25
N ARG A 562 -17.18 0.42 11.66
CA ARG A 562 -17.53 0.94 10.34
C ARG A 562 -16.30 1.00 9.43
N LEU A 563 -16.43 0.43 8.23
CA LEU A 563 -15.47 0.56 7.15
C LEU A 563 -16.18 1.07 5.89
N ASP A 564 -15.89 2.30 5.51
CA ASP A 564 -16.35 2.88 4.25
C ASP A 564 -15.25 2.71 3.21
N LEU A 565 -15.55 2.00 2.12
CA LEU A 565 -14.60 1.72 1.05
C LEU A 565 -14.99 2.46 -0.23
N ALA A 566 -14.09 3.29 -0.73
CA ALA A 566 -14.22 3.95 -2.01
C ALA A 566 -13.12 3.48 -2.98
N LEU A 567 -13.53 2.84 -4.05
CA LEU A 567 -12.66 2.45 -5.17
C LEU A 567 -12.90 3.42 -6.32
N THR A 568 -11.87 4.19 -6.70
CA THR A 568 -11.97 5.21 -7.75
C THR A 568 -10.83 5.09 -8.77
N ASP A 569 -10.96 5.71 -9.92
CA ASP A 569 -9.92 5.92 -10.91
C ASP A 569 -9.17 4.61 -11.31
N ASN A 570 -9.94 3.64 -11.79
CA ASN A 570 -9.42 2.36 -12.26
C ASN A 570 -8.77 1.50 -11.17
N SER A 571 -9.20 1.68 -9.92
CA SER A 571 -8.76 0.81 -8.82
C SER A 571 -9.36 -0.59 -8.93
N THR A 572 -8.65 -1.58 -8.45
CA THR A 572 -9.08 -2.98 -8.49
C THR A 572 -9.01 -3.61 -7.10
N TRP A 573 -10.08 -4.28 -6.69
CA TRP A 573 -10.04 -5.17 -5.54
C TRP A 573 -10.16 -6.63 -6.02
N ASN A 574 -9.05 -7.37 -5.90
CA ASN A 574 -9.01 -8.82 -6.08
C ASN A 574 -9.39 -9.45 -4.74
N MET A 575 -10.65 -9.79 -4.60
CA MET A 575 -11.23 -10.26 -3.36
C MET A 575 -10.87 -11.72 -3.11
N THR A 576 -10.31 -12.02 -1.93
CA THR A 576 -10.21 -13.37 -1.40
C THR A 576 -11.21 -13.55 -0.24
N GLN A 577 -11.21 -14.69 0.40
CA GLN A 577 -12.07 -14.96 1.55
C GLN A 577 -11.24 -15.52 2.71
N ASN A 578 -11.46 -14.98 3.89
CA ASN A 578 -10.92 -15.53 5.12
C ASN A 578 -11.92 -16.54 5.68
N ALA A 579 -11.59 -17.81 5.59
CA ALA A 579 -12.45 -18.92 6.05
C ALA A 579 -12.70 -18.93 7.57
N SER A 580 -11.89 -18.20 8.35
CA SER A 580 -12.05 -18.09 9.81
C SER A 580 -12.85 -16.85 10.23
N ALA A 581 -13.09 -15.91 9.30
CA ALA A 581 -13.83 -14.70 9.59
C ALA A 581 -15.33 -14.94 9.46
N LYS A 582 -15.99 -15.02 10.59
CA LYS A 582 -17.45 -15.15 10.70
C LYS A 582 -18.01 -13.92 11.36
N ASN A 583 -19.09 -13.42 10.79
CA ASN A 583 -19.82 -12.30 11.32
C ASN A 583 -21.30 -12.64 11.48
N LEU A 584 -22.03 -11.86 12.27
CA LEU A 584 -23.48 -11.99 12.36
C LEU A 584 -24.14 -11.11 11.30
N TRP A 585 -24.87 -11.72 10.37
CA TRP A 585 -25.71 -11.04 9.41
C TRP A 585 -27.17 -11.40 9.67
N GLN A 586 -27.99 -10.39 10.00
CA GLN A 586 -29.42 -10.60 10.37
C GLN A 586 -29.64 -11.69 11.46
N GLY A 587 -28.74 -11.77 12.45
CA GLY A 587 -28.85 -12.73 13.55
C GLY A 587 -28.36 -14.14 13.24
N SER A 588 -27.79 -14.37 12.07
CA SER A 588 -27.19 -15.66 11.68
C SER A 588 -25.70 -15.50 11.36
N GLU A 589 -24.90 -16.53 11.64
CA GLU A 589 -23.49 -16.53 11.22
C GLU A 589 -23.39 -16.47 9.68
N ALA A 590 -22.56 -15.59 9.19
CA ALA A 590 -22.26 -15.40 7.77
C ALA A 590 -20.75 -15.35 7.53
N GLU A 591 -20.31 -15.98 6.45
CA GLU A 591 -18.92 -16.01 6.01
C GLU A 591 -18.77 -15.16 4.76
N GLY A 592 -17.77 -14.30 4.72
CA GLY A 592 -17.53 -13.42 3.56
C GLY A 592 -16.67 -12.20 3.88
N ASN A 593 -16.65 -11.30 2.93
CA ASN A 593 -16.07 -9.98 3.09
C ASN A 593 -17.14 -9.01 3.60
N PHE A 594 -16.79 -8.15 4.55
CA PHE A 594 -17.73 -7.22 5.18
C PHE A 594 -17.20 -5.80 5.11
N VAL A 595 -17.99 -4.92 4.50
CA VAL A 595 -17.76 -3.46 4.47
C VAL A 595 -19.04 -2.75 4.91
N THR A 596 -18.93 -1.51 5.36
CA THR A 596 -20.13 -0.73 5.77
C THR A 596 -20.74 -0.06 4.57
N ASP A 597 -20.12 0.96 4.01
CA ASP A 597 -20.56 1.58 2.76
C ASP A 597 -19.54 1.30 1.66
N LEU A 598 -20.02 1.08 0.45
CA LEU A 598 -19.19 0.77 -0.70
C LEU A 598 -19.47 1.71 -1.87
N SER A 599 -18.46 2.44 -2.30
CA SER A 599 -18.51 3.25 -3.51
C SER A 599 -17.56 2.66 -4.56
N LEU A 600 -18.09 2.39 -5.74
CA LEU A 600 -17.37 1.78 -6.86
C LEU A 600 -17.47 2.71 -8.09
N ASN A 601 -16.48 3.58 -8.28
CA ASN A 601 -16.45 4.56 -9.36
C ASN A 601 -15.33 4.25 -10.35
N ASN A 602 -15.66 3.98 -11.62
CA ASN A 602 -14.72 3.60 -12.67
C ASN A 602 -13.69 2.55 -12.22
N SER A 603 -14.11 1.59 -11.43
CA SER A 603 -13.23 0.64 -10.73
C SER A 603 -13.83 -0.76 -10.74
N VAL A 604 -13.04 -1.75 -10.34
CA VAL A 604 -13.40 -3.16 -10.50
C VAL A 604 -13.27 -3.93 -9.18
N ILE A 605 -14.29 -4.72 -8.84
CA ILE A 605 -14.17 -5.76 -7.82
C ILE A 605 -14.18 -7.12 -8.52
N LYS A 606 -13.16 -7.93 -8.28
CA LYS A 606 -13.04 -9.27 -8.81
C LYS A 606 -13.23 -10.28 -7.67
N PHE A 607 -14.26 -11.08 -7.77
CA PHE A 607 -14.47 -12.22 -6.90
C PHE A 607 -13.49 -13.31 -7.34
N GLY A 608 -12.30 -13.33 -6.72
CA GLY A 608 -11.23 -14.25 -7.08
C GLY A 608 -11.68 -15.71 -6.99
N HIS A 609 -11.19 -16.56 -7.87
CA HIS A 609 -11.55 -17.97 -7.90
C HIS A 609 -10.32 -18.83 -8.17
N LEU A 610 -10.40 -20.10 -7.80
CA LEU A 610 -9.35 -21.07 -8.07
C LEU A 610 -9.08 -21.16 -9.58
N ASP A 611 -7.80 -21.29 -9.92
CA ASP A 611 -7.40 -21.47 -11.34
C ASP A 611 -7.58 -22.96 -11.69
N TRP A 612 -8.57 -23.27 -12.53
CA TRP A 612 -8.93 -24.64 -12.89
C TRP A 612 -8.46 -24.97 -14.31
N ASN A 613 -7.32 -25.59 -14.38
CA ASN A 613 -6.75 -26.05 -15.64
C ASN A 613 -6.97 -27.56 -15.87
N ASN A 614 -7.61 -28.24 -14.93
CA ASN A 614 -7.92 -29.68 -15.04
C ASN A 614 -9.29 -30.01 -14.44
N ASP A 615 -9.85 -31.15 -14.82
CA ASP A 615 -11.20 -31.55 -14.43
C ASP A 615 -11.40 -31.70 -12.91
N ASN A 616 -10.36 -32.07 -12.18
CA ASN A 616 -10.45 -32.21 -10.73
C ASN A 616 -10.49 -30.83 -10.05
N GLU A 617 -9.68 -29.87 -10.50
CA GLU A 617 -9.70 -28.49 -10.01
C GLU A 617 -11.03 -27.81 -10.36
N LEU A 618 -11.60 -28.10 -11.53
CA LEU A 618 -12.92 -27.61 -11.93
C LEU A 618 -14.02 -28.13 -11.00
N LEU A 619 -13.99 -29.41 -10.62
CA LEU A 619 -14.96 -29.98 -9.69
C LEU A 619 -14.86 -29.35 -8.29
N GLU A 620 -13.64 -29.09 -7.81
CA GLU A 620 -13.44 -28.38 -6.56
C GLU A 620 -13.94 -26.91 -6.67
N ALA A 621 -13.64 -26.24 -7.78
CA ALA A 621 -14.06 -24.86 -8.00
C ALA A 621 -15.58 -24.68 -7.99
N GLN A 622 -16.35 -25.69 -8.36
CA GLN A 622 -17.82 -25.67 -8.38
C GLN A 622 -18.47 -25.84 -7.01
N LYS A 623 -17.72 -26.19 -5.97
CA LYS A 623 -18.30 -26.33 -4.62
C LYS A 623 -18.73 -24.97 -4.07
N ALA A 624 -19.85 -24.95 -3.36
CA ALA A 624 -20.43 -23.73 -2.81
C ALA A 624 -19.47 -22.94 -1.90
N GLU A 625 -18.59 -23.65 -1.18
CA GLU A 625 -17.59 -23.06 -0.29
C GLU A 625 -16.51 -22.24 -1.00
N ASN A 626 -16.35 -22.40 -2.32
CA ASN A 626 -15.38 -21.64 -3.11
C ASN A 626 -15.94 -20.33 -3.68
N PHE A 627 -17.26 -20.11 -3.58
CA PHE A 627 -17.88 -18.85 -3.96
C PHE A 627 -17.84 -17.84 -2.83
N LYS A 628 -17.72 -16.58 -3.19
CA LYS A 628 -17.49 -15.50 -2.24
C LYS A 628 -18.72 -14.65 -2.04
N ASN A 629 -18.93 -14.24 -0.79
CA ASN A 629 -19.96 -13.29 -0.44
C ASN A 629 -19.32 -11.93 -0.09
N LEU A 630 -19.88 -10.87 -0.64
CA LEU A 630 -19.58 -9.50 -0.26
C LEU A 630 -20.78 -8.90 0.43
N TYR A 631 -20.66 -8.62 1.71
CA TYR A 631 -21.67 -7.97 2.53
C TYR A 631 -21.36 -6.48 2.61
N VAL A 632 -22.32 -5.67 2.18
CA VAL A 632 -22.32 -4.21 2.33
C VAL A 632 -23.39 -3.88 3.36
N ALA A 633 -23.01 -3.59 4.59
CA ALA A 633 -23.95 -3.42 5.70
C ALA A 633 -24.85 -2.19 5.54
N GLY A 634 -24.31 -1.14 4.96
CA GLY A 634 -24.99 0.10 4.60
C GLY A 634 -25.30 0.19 3.10
N ASN A 635 -24.89 1.30 2.48
CA ASN A 635 -25.26 1.61 1.10
C ASN A 635 -24.19 1.20 0.09
N TYR A 636 -24.67 0.87 -1.11
CA TYR A 636 -23.86 0.65 -2.28
C TYR A 636 -24.08 1.74 -3.32
N SER A 637 -23.02 2.34 -3.84
CA SER A 637 -23.06 3.30 -4.94
C SER A 637 -22.15 2.84 -6.08
N GLY A 638 -22.73 2.61 -7.27
CA GLY A 638 -21.99 2.30 -8.50
C GLY A 638 -22.01 3.50 -9.44
N ASP A 639 -20.83 3.94 -9.91
CA ASP A 639 -20.71 4.92 -10.98
C ASP A 639 -19.73 4.36 -12.03
N ASN A 640 -20.29 3.71 -13.06
CA ASN A 640 -19.50 2.95 -14.03
C ASN A 640 -18.59 1.86 -13.37
N GLY A 641 -19.05 1.34 -12.23
CA GLY A 641 -18.37 0.27 -11.50
C GLY A 641 -18.46 -1.07 -12.23
N GLN A 642 -17.53 -1.97 -11.95
CA GLN A 642 -17.52 -3.30 -12.52
C GLN A 642 -17.41 -4.37 -11.45
N LEU A 643 -18.21 -5.43 -11.55
CA LEU A 643 -18.10 -6.64 -10.75
C LEU A 643 -17.76 -7.81 -11.67
N HIS A 644 -16.72 -8.58 -11.33
CA HIS A 644 -16.40 -9.82 -12.00
C HIS A 644 -16.76 -10.98 -11.07
N MET A 645 -17.85 -11.67 -11.37
CA MET A 645 -18.47 -12.69 -10.53
C MET A 645 -18.46 -14.06 -11.21
N ASN A 646 -18.34 -15.11 -10.40
CA ASN A 646 -18.36 -16.49 -10.88
C ASN A 646 -19.72 -17.13 -10.57
N VAL A 647 -20.15 -18.03 -11.42
CA VAL A 647 -21.41 -18.77 -11.27
C VAL A 647 -21.31 -20.15 -11.91
N VAL A 648 -21.92 -21.15 -11.30
CA VAL A 648 -22.21 -22.43 -11.95
C VAL A 648 -23.60 -22.31 -12.58
N LEU A 649 -23.69 -22.19 -13.90
CA LEU A 649 -25.00 -22.02 -14.53
C LEU A 649 -25.84 -23.30 -14.47
N GLY A 650 -26.96 -23.20 -13.81
CA GLY A 650 -27.88 -24.31 -13.59
C GLY A 650 -29.28 -23.81 -13.18
N LYS A 651 -29.92 -24.50 -12.23
CA LYS A 651 -31.19 -24.10 -11.63
C LYS A 651 -30.99 -22.98 -10.59
N ASP A 652 -32.09 -22.58 -9.94
CA ASP A 652 -32.14 -21.47 -8.97
C ASP A 652 -31.17 -21.61 -7.78
N ASP A 653 -30.86 -22.83 -7.38
CA ASP A 653 -29.97 -23.19 -6.26
C ASP A 653 -28.49 -23.31 -6.65
N SER A 654 -28.13 -22.89 -7.84
CA SER A 654 -26.77 -22.97 -8.36
C SER A 654 -25.80 -22.11 -7.56
N ALA A 655 -24.59 -22.62 -7.35
CA ALA A 655 -23.53 -21.92 -6.63
C ALA A 655 -23.06 -20.69 -7.41
N THR A 656 -22.91 -19.56 -6.72
CA THR A 656 -22.55 -18.28 -7.32
C THR A 656 -21.92 -17.36 -6.28
N ASP A 657 -21.05 -16.47 -6.75
CA ASP A 657 -20.65 -15.31 -5.96
C ASP A 657 -21.86 -14.40 -5.72
N LYS A 658 -21.91 -13.73 -4.56
CA LYS A 658 -23.04 -12.88 -4.17
C LYS A 658 -22.58 -11.55 -3.60
N MET A 659 -23.33 -10.50 -3.91
CA MET A 659 -23.28 -9.23 -3.19
C MET A 659 -24.59 -9.05 -2.43
N ILE A 660 -24.48 -8.77 -1.12
CA ILE A 660 -25.60 -8.60 -0.23
C ILE A 660 -25.53 -7.20 0.36
N VAL A 661 -26.51 -6.35 0.07
CA VAL A 661 -26.58 -4.95 0.49
C VAL A 661 -27.67 -4.76 1.51
N GLY A 662 -27.29 -4.33 2.71
CA GLY A 662 -28.21 -4.06 3.82
C GLY A 662 -29.01 -2.77 3.68
N GLY A 663 -28.39 -1.76 3.06
CA GLY A 663 -29.02 -0.46 2.78
C GLY A 663 -29.49 -0.31 1.33
N ASP A 664 -29.40 0.91 0.83
CA ASP A 664 -29.87 1.29 -0.51
C ASP A 664 -28.77 1.08 -1.57
N THR A 665 -29.19 0.83 -2.80
CA THR A 665 -28.32 0.80 -3.97
C THR A 665 -28.59 1.99 -4.89
N SER A 666 -27.54 2.52 -5.54
CA SER A 666 -27.63 3.63 -6.48
C SER A 666 -26.63 3.53 -7.63
N GLY A 667 -26.88 4.30 -8.70
CA GLY A 667 -25.99 4.41 -9.85
C GLY A 667 -25.99 3.22 -10.78
N THR A 668 -24.92 3.06 -11.60
CA THR A 668 -24.85 2.00 -12.62
C THR A 668 -23.59 1.15 -12.41
N THR A 669 -23.78 -0.17 -12.40
CA THR A 669 -22.71 -1.15 -12.26
C THR A 669 -22.81 -2.20 -13.36
N TYR A 670 -21.70 -2.49 -14.01
CA TYR A 670 -21.58 -3.53 -15.02
C TYR A 670 -21.09 -4.83 -14.40
N ILE A 671 -21.74 -5.96 -14.72
CA ILE A 671 -21.36 -7.25 -14.14
C ILE A 671 -20.88 -8.17 -15.27
N ASN A 672 -19.66 -8.65 -15.13
CA ASN A 672 -19.08 -9.66 -15.98
C ASN A 672 -19.14 -11.00 -15.26
N PHE A 673 -20.03 -11.89 -15.71
CA PHE A 673 -20.18 -13.23 -15.15
C PHE A 673 -19.30 -14.24 -15.87
N LYS A 674 -18.66 -15.12 -15.12
CA LYS A 674 -17.94 -16.27 -15.65
C LYS A 674 -18.65 -17.57 -15.25
N ASN A 675 -19.10 -18.35 -16.25
CA ASN A 675 -19.65 -19.69 -15.99
C ASN A 675 -18.52 -20.66 -15.67
N ILE A 676 -18.57 -21.26 -14.50
CA ILE A 676 -17.60 -22.22 -14.00
C ILE A 676 -18.15 -23.64 -14.16
N GLY A 677 -18.14 -24.15 -15.39
CA GLY A 677 -18.52 -25.55 -15.68
C GLY A 677 -19.99 -25.88 -15.56
N GLY A 678 -20.88 -24.90 -15.40
CA GLY A 678 -22.32 -25.13 -15.41
C GLY A 678 -22.85 -25.47 -16.81
N SER A 679 -23.61 -26.56 -16.94
CA SER A 679 -24.19 -27.02 -18.21
C SER A 679 -25.49 -26.30 -18.57
N GLY A 680 -25.97 -25.40 -17.73
CA GLY A 680 -27.23 -24.70 -17.90
C GLY A 680 -28.47 -25.55 -17.62
N ALA A 681 -29.49 -24.89 -17.13
CA ALA A 681 -30.82 -25.47 -16.92
C ALA A 681 -31.87 -24.36 -16.98
N GLN A 682 -33.13 -24.75 -17.11
CA GLN A 682 -34.23 -23.81 -16.93
C GLN A 682 -34.34 -23.41 -15.47
N THR A 683 -34.35 -22.11 -15.21
CA THR A 683 -34.62 -21.54 -13.90
C THR A 683 -36.10 -21.35 -13.64
N ALA A 684 -36.56 -21.38 -12.42
CA ALA A 684 -37.92 -21.06 -12.01
C ALA A 684 -38.03 -19.59 -11.55
N GLN A 685 -37.24 -19.20 -10.54
CA GLN A 685 -37.11 -17.82 -10.04
C GLN A 685 -35.87 -17.13 -10.61
N GLY A 686 -34.79 -17.86 -10.75
CA GLY A 686 -33.48 -17.41 -11.14
C GLY A 686 -32.44 -17.62 -10.04
N ILE A 687 -31.15 -17.59 -10.42
CA ILE A 687 -30.01 -17.67 -9.51
C ILE A 687 -29.82 -16.29 -8.88
N LYS A 688 -30.02 -16.13 -7.56
CA LYS A 688 -29.86 -14.86 -6.87
C LYS A 688 -28.36 -14.50 -6.79
N VAL A 689 -27.98 -13.37 -7.36
CA VAL A 689 -26.58 -12.86 -7.41
C VAL A 689 -26.41 -11.58 -6.63
N ILE A 690 -27.45 -10.73 -6.52
CA ILE A 690 -27.45 -9.54 -5.68
C ILE A 690 -28.70 -9.56 -4.82
N GLU A 691 -28.52 -9.37 -3.53
CA GLU A 691 -29.61 -9.22 -2.56
C GLU A 691 -29.60 -7.80 -2.04
N VAL A 692 -30.75 -7.12 -2.03
CA VAL A 692 -30.88 -5.74 -1.56
C VAL A 692 -32.02 -5.68 -0.53
N LEU A 693 -31.68 -5.33 0.70
CA LEU A 693 -32.63 -5.25 1.79
C LEU A 693 -33.28 -3.87 1.90
N GLY A 694 -32.62 -2.82 1.39
CA GLY A 694 -33.14 -1.47 1.27
C GLY A 694 -33.75 -1.19 -0.11
N ASN A 695 -33.69 0.07 -0.53
CA ASN A 695 -34.19 0.49 -1.85
C ASN A 695 -33.20 0.07 -2.95
N SER A 696 -33.69 -0.65 -3.94
CA SER A 696 -32.87 -1.14 -5.06
C SER A 696 -32.95 -0.19 -6.27
N ASP A 697 -32.44 1.04 -6.11
CA ASP A 697 -32.45 2.06 -7.18
C ASP A 697 -31.23 1.96 -8.09
N GLY A 698 -30.22 1.16 -7.72
CA GLY A 698 -29.05 0.87 -8.54
C GLY A 698 -29.43 0.05 -9.78
N ASN A 699 -28.77 0.34 -10.91
CA ASN A 699 -28.93 -0.35 -12.16
C ASN A 699 -27.75 -1.31 -12.39
N PHE A 700 -28.01 -2.61 -12.35
CA PHE A 700 -27.01 -3.63 -12.61
C PHE A 700 -27.16 -4.20 -14.02
N ILE A 701 -26.12 -4.12 -14.83
CA ILE A 701 -26.12 -4.47 -16.24
C ILE A 701 -25.14 -5.62 -16.49
N LYS A 702 -25.65 -6.73 -17.01
CA LYS A 702 -24.79 -7.82 -17.45
C LYS A 702 -23.99 -7.37 -18.69
N SER A 703 -22.64 -7.41 -18.63
CA SER A 703 -21.76 -6.88 -19.67
C SER A 703 -21.34 -7.91 -20.73
N ASN A 704 -21.53 -9.20 -20.47
CA ASN A 704 -21.11 -10.28 -21.37
C ASN A 704 -22.25 -11.28 -21.65
N PRO A 705 -22.25 -11.97 -22.81
CA PRO A 705 -23.11 -13.11 -23.02
C PRO A 705 -22.86 -14.19 -21.98
N LEU A 706 -23.91 -14.73 -21.37
CA LEU A 706 -23.80 -15.72 -20.31
C LEU A 706 -24.59 -16.95 -20.70
N VAL A 707 -23.87 -18.02 -21.08
CA VAL A 707 -24.48 -19.21 -21.63
C VAL A 707 -24.05 -20.46 -20.88
N GLY A 708 -24.99 -21.37 -20.68
CA GLY A 708 -24.77 -22.70 -20.13
C GLY A 708 -25.54 -23.73 -20.97
N GLY A 709 -24.86 -24.69 -21.62
CA GLY A 709 -25.48 -25.64 -22.52
C GLY A 709 -26.30 -24.94 -23.59
N LEU A 710 -27.59 -25.23 -23.64
CA LEU A 710 -28.54 -24.64 -24.62
C LEU A 710 -29.15 -23.30 -24.11
N TYR A 711 -28.92 -22.92 -22.87
CA TYR A 711 -29.60 -21.79 -22.23
C TYR A 711 -28.75 -20.53 -22.24
N GLU A 712 -29.39 -19.41 -22.45
CA GLU A 712 -28.82 -18.09 -22.22
C GLU A 712 -29.43 -17.45 -20.97
N TYR A 713 -28.59 -16.86 -20.10
CA TYR A 713 -29.05 -16.26 -18.85
C TYR A 713 -29.03 -14.73 -18.95
N SER A 714 -30.12 -14.13 -18.54
CA SER A 714 -30.27 -12.68 -18.42
C SER A 714 -30.26 -12.23 -16.95
N LEU A 715 -29.72 -11.07 -16.67
CA LEU A 715 -29.79 -10.47 -15.32
C LEU A 715 -31.09 -9.66 -15.24
N VAL A 716 -31.95 -10.03 -14.31
CA VAL A 716 -33.30 -9.46 -14.17
C VAL A 716 -33.56 -9.10 -12.71
N LYS A 717 -34.01 -7.85 -12.49
CA LYS A 717 -34.49 -7.40 -11.17
C LYS A 717 -35.81 -8.08 -10.84
N GLY A 718 -35.92 -8.60 -9.59
CA GLY A 718 -37.12 -9.35 -9.17
C GLY A 718 -37.20 -10.78 -9.70
N GLY A 719 -36.32 -11.17 -10.64
CA GLY A 719 -36.41 -12.52 -11.24
C GLY A 719 -37.79 -12.81 -11.86
N ASN A 720 -38.21 -14.07 -11.75
CA ASN A 720 -39.52 -14.49 -12.26
C ASN A 720 -40.56 -14.71 -11.13
N GLN A 721 -40.48 -14.26 -10.01
CA GLN A 721 -41.31 -14.40 -8.79
C GLN A 721 -40.42 -14.35 -7.56
N GLY A 722 -39.23 -13.75 -7.66
CA GLY A 722 -38.34 -13.50 -6.57
C GLY A 722 -38.71 -12.23 -5.80
N THR A 723 -37.82 -11.80 -4.92
CA THR A 723 -37.94 -10.51 -4.22
C THR A 723 -37.72 -9.36 -5.19
N GLU A 724 -38.62 -8.40 -5.26
CA GLU A 724 -38.60 -7.29 -6.25
C GLU A 724 -37.34 -6.44 -6.19
N SER A 725 -36.69 -6.35 -5.04
CA SER A 725 -35.43 -5.59 -4.85
C SER A 725 -34.18 -6.35 -5.26
N ASP A 726 -34.25 -7.69 -5.37
CA ASP A 726 -33.09 -8.55 -5.66
C ASP A 726 -32.85 -8.73 -7.15
N TRP A 727 -31.62 -9.13 -7.51
CA TRP A 727 -31.25 -9.38 -8.89
C TRP A 727 -30.86 -10.84 -9.13
N TYR A 728 -31.43 -11.40 -10.18
CA TYR A 728 -31.35 -12.82 -10.51
C TYR A 728 -30.85 -13.05 -11.92
N LEU A 729 -30.04 -14.11 -12.10
CA LEU A 729 -29.75 -14.65 -13.40
C LEU A 729 -30.86 -15.64 -13.79
N THR A 730 -31.59 -15.34 -14.82
CA THR A 730 -32.73 -16.13 -15.30
C THR A 730 -32.47 -16.69 -16.69
N SER A 731 -32.77 -17.97 -16.92
CA SER A 731 -32.85 -18.59 -18.23
C SER A 731 -34.27 -18.69 -18.71
N TYR A 732 -35.15 -17.83 -18.23
CA TYR A 732 -36.61 -17.90 -18.39
C TYR A 732 -37.15 -16.59 -18.98
N ALA A 733 -38.01 -16.72 -19.99
CA ALA A 733 -38.69 -15.55 -20.56
C ALA A 733 -39.95 -15.22 -19.75
N PRO A 734 -40.42 -13.95 -19.72
CA PRO A 734 -41.63 -13.56 -18.98
C PRO A 734 -42.92 -14.30 -19.39
N THR A 735 -42.87 -15.10 -20.44
CA THR A 735 -44.02 -15.82 -21.04
C THR A 735 -44.00 -17.33 -20.84
N THR A 736 -43.29 -17.87 -19.86
CA THR A 736 -43.28 -19.30 -19.53
C THR A 736 -42.43 -20.25 -20.41
N ALA A 737 -41.51 -19.73 -21.18
CA ALA A 737 -40.62 -20.54 -22.05
C ALA A 737 -39.15 -20.36 -21.72
N PRO A 738 -38.33 -21.41 -21.80
CA PRO A 738 -36.87 -21.28 -21.58
C PRO A 738 -36.25 -20.33 -22.62
N VAL A 739 -35.28 -19.53 -22.21
CA VAL A 739 -34.51 -18.66 -23.10
C VAL A 739 -33.37 -19.46 -23.73
N TYR A 740 -33.44 -19.65 -25.00
CA TYR A 740 -32.38 -20.35 -25.75
C TYR A 740 -31.39 -19.35 -26.36
N ARG A 741 -30.14 -19.75 -26.38
CA ARG A 741 -29.10 -18.96 -27.06
C ARG A 741 -29.23 -19.14 -28.60
N PRO A 742 -28.89 -18.10 -29.41
CA PRO A 742 -29.00 -18.17 -30.87
C PRO A 742 -28.12 -19.26 -31.50
N GLU A 743 -27.01 -19.64 -30.88
CA GLU A 743 -26.13 -20.72 -31.33
C GLU A 743 -26.84 -22.08 -31.41
N THR A 744 -27.83 -22.31 -30.56
CA THR A 744 -28.67 -23.53 -30.63
C THR A 744 -29.31 -23.67 -32.01
N GLY A 745 -29.85 -22.58 -32.55
CA GLY A 745 -30.37 -22.52 -33.87
C GLY A 745 -29.31 -22.80 -34.96
N SER A 746 -28.11 -22.26 -34.79
CA SER A 746 -27.02 -22.50 -35.72
C SER A 746 -26.56 -23.95 -35.71
N TYR A 747 -26.57 -24.65 -34.58
CA TYR A 747 -26.26 -26.08 -34.55
C TYR A 747 -27.34 -26.93 -35.24
N LEU A 748 -28.60 -26.65 -34.90
CA LEU A 748 -29.72 -27.38 -35.53
C LEU A 748 -29.79 -27.12 -37.05
N GLY A 749 -29.61 -25.86 -37.45
CA GLY A 749 -29.61 -25.49 -38.85
C GLY A 749 -28.41 -26.07 -39.61
N ASN A 750 -27.21 -26.13 -39.02
CA ASN A 750 -26.08 -26.81 -39.66
C ASN A 750 -26.36 -28.31 -39.86
N MET A 751 -27.00 -28.98 -38.90
CA MET A 751 -27.42 -30.35 -39.05
C MET A 751 -28.44 -30.51 -40.20
N ALA A 752 -29.43 -29.63 -40.29
CA ALA A 752 -30.42 -29.63 -41.36
C ALA A 752 -29.78 -29.33 -42.73
N LEU A 753 -28.84 -28.36 -42.81
CA LEU A 753 -28.11 -28.08 -44.02
C LEU A 753 -27.24 -29.27 -44.47
N ALA A 754 -26.52 -29.90 -43.54
CA ALA A 754 -25.70 -31.08 -43.81
C ALA A 754 -26.55 -32.24 -44.32
N GLY A 755 -27.68 -32.52 -43.65
CA GLY A 755 -28.60 -33.57 -44.04
C GLY A 755 -29.25 -33.38 -45.43
N SER A 756 -29.45 -32.11 -45.85
CA SER A 756 -30.04 -31.79 -47.17
C SER A 756 -29.02 -31.49 -48.27
N MET A 757 -27.74 -31.47 -47.94
CA MET A 757 -26.68 -31.01 -48.84
C MET A 757 -26.50 -31.90 -50.05
N PHE A 758 -26.58 -33.20 -49.84
CA PHE A 758 -26.33 -34.20 -50.89
C PHE A 758 -27.59 -35.02 -51.25
N ASP A 759 -28.72 -34.53 -50.88
CA ASP A 759 -29.98 -35.17 -51.27
C ASP A 759 -30.15 -35.10 -52.77
N LEU A 760 -30.17 -36.26 -53.47
CA LEU A 760 -30.19 -36.40 -54.91
C LEU A 760 -31.26 -37.40 -55.27
N ARG A 761 -32.20 -36.97 -56.14
CA ARG A 761 -33.27 -37.83 -56.69
C ARG A 761 -32.91 -38.26 -58.09
N LEU A 762 -33.51 -39.35 -58.50
CA LEU A 762 -33.39 -39.85 -59.90
C LEU A 762 -33.66 -38.72 -60.90
N TYR A 763 -34.72 -37.95 -60.73
CA TYR A 763 -35.10 -36.86 -61.64
C TYR A 763 -34.15 -35.68 -61.67
N ASP A 764 -33.34 -35.53 -60.65
CA ASP A 764 -32.31 -34.50 -60.65
C ASP A 764 -31.12 -34.83 -61.56
N ARG A 765 -30.91 -36.10 -61.86
CA ARG A 765 -29.91 -36.62 -62.79
C ARG A 765 -30.39 -36.71 -64.24
N GLU A 766 -31.72 -36.83 -64.42
CA GLU A 766 -32.35 -36.88 -65.77
C GLU A 766 -32.72 -35.44 -66.20
N THR A 767 -32.06 -34.95 -67.21
CA THR A 767 -32.41 -33.65 -67.79
C THR A 767 -33.54 -33.82 -68.81
N HIS A 768 -34.35 -32.79 -69.06
CA HIS A 768 -35.41 -32.79 -70.08
C HIS A 768 -34.90 -33.08 -71.49
N LEU A 769 -33.60 -32.85 -71.77
CA LEU A 769 -32.98 -33.17 -73.06
C LEU A 769 -32.74 -34.66 -73.20
N GLN A 770 -32.60 -35.43 -72.17
CA GLN A 770 -32.49 -36.90 -72.22
C GLN A 770 -33.81 -37.58 -72.59
N HIS A 771 -34.92 -36.96 -72.28
CA HIS A 771 -36.24 -37.48 -72.71
C HIS A 771 -36.56 -37.29 -74.16
N GLN A 772 -35.89 -36.38 -74.85
CA GLN A 772 -36.13 -36.12 -76.27
C GLN A 772 -35.19 -36.91 -77.23
N ASN A 773 -34.05 -37.41 -76.70
CA ASN A 773 -33.04 -38.09 -77.51
C ASN A 773 -32.78 -39.56 -77.06
N ASN A 774 -33.78 -40.34 -76.77
CA ASN A 774 -33.74 -41.67 -76.17
C ASN A 774 -33.11 -42.79 -77.02
N GLN A 775 -32.17 -42.49 -77.86
CA GLN A 775 -31.60 -43.53 -78.78
C GLN A 775 -30.05 -43.49 -78.89
N GLU A 776 -29.34 -42.78 -78.08
CA GLU A 776 -27.86 -42.85 -78.13
C GLU A 776 -27.30 -43.59 -76.92
N ASP A 777 -26.74 -44.80 -77.23
CA ASP A 777 -25.86 -45.50 -76.31
C ASP A 777 -24.59 -44.63 -76.08
N GLY A 778 -24.27 -44.28 -74.91
CA GLY A 778 -23.04 -43.54 -74.62
C GLY A 778 -23.02 -42.85 -73.32
N PRO A 779 -21.85 -42.41 -72.90
CA PRO A 779 -21.69 -41.71 -71.64
C PRO A 779 -22.39 -40.35 -71.63
N ASN A 780 -23.26 -40.15 -70.67
CA ASN A 780 -23.97 -38.88 -70.41
C ASN A 780 -23.43 -38.15 -69.30
N ILE A 781 -23.11 -36.84 -69.40
CA ILE A 781 -22.60 -35.97 -68.34
C ILE A 781 -23.72 -35.04 -67.88
N TRP A 782 -23.98 -35.03 -66.67
CA TRP A 782 -24.94 -34.10 -66.04
C TRP A 782 -24.28 -33.18 -65.03
N ILE A 783 -24.71 -31.92 -64.96
CA ILE A 783 -24.27 -30.91 -64.01
C ILE A 783 -25.52 -30.20 -63.50
N ILE A 784 -25.66 -30.14 -62.21
CA ILE A 784 -26.77 -29.48 -61.57
C ILE A 784 -26.20 -28.44 -60.60
N ASN A 785 -26.55 -27.19 -60.81
CA ASN A 785 -26.22 -26.09 -59.95
C ASN A 785 -27.52 -25.59 -59.28
N SER A 786 -27.54 -25.56 -57.99
CA SER A 786 -28.73 -25.11 -57.25
C SER A 786 -28.35 -24.22 -56.04
N TYR A 787 -29.19 -23.22 -55.87
CA TYR A 787 -29.11 -22.34 -54.69
C TYR A 787 -30.49 -22.32 -54.03
N THR A 788 -30.49 -22.62 -52.72
CA THR A 788 -31.72 -22.65 -51.93
C THR A 788 -31.61 -21.69 -50.79
N ARG A 789 -32.61 -20.89 -50.53
CA ARG A 789 -32.75 -20.04 -49.38
C ARG A 789 -33.94 -20.52 -48.56
N THR A 790 -33.69 -20.79 -47.27
CA THR A 790 -34.68 -21.34 -46.35
C THR A 790 -34.79 -20.48 -45.10
N LYS A 791 -36.00 -20.25 -44.64
CA LYS A 791 -36.28 -19.73 -43.30
C LYS A 791 -36.71 -20.91 -42.45
N GLN A 792 -36.18 -20.92 -41.24
CA GLN A 792 -36.39 -21.99 -40.27
C GLN A 792 -36.71 -21.36 -38.93
N ASP A 793 -37.72 -21.83 -38.23
CA ASP A 793 -38.06 -21.42 -36.90
C ASP A 793 -37.94 -22.64 -36.00
N PHE A 794 -37.25 -22.46 -34.87
CA PHE A 794 -36.97 -23.50 -33.89
C PHE A 794 -37.52 -23.09 -32.52
N SER A 795 -37.79 -24.09 -31.70
CA SER A 795 -38.10 -23.88 -30.28
C SER A 795 -39.32 -22.96 -30.04
N ASN A 796 -40.45 -23.30 -30.68
CA ASN A 796 -41.70 -22.52 -30.58
C ASN A 796 -41.52 -21.04 -30.92
N ASP A 797 -40.91 -20.76 -32.07
CA ASP A 797 -40.67 -19.41 -32.61
C ASP A 797 -39.75 -18.52 -31.75
N GLN A 798 -38.93 -19.11 -30.88
CA GLN A 798 -37.95 -18.33 -30.16
C GLN A 798 -36.65 -18.09 -30.94
N ILE A 799 -36.32 -18.97 -31.88
CA ILE A 799 -35.10 -18.88 -32.67
C ILE A 799 -35.49 -18.85 -34.14
N HIS A 800 -35.08 -17.82 -34.83
CA HIS A 800 -35.33 -17.61 -36.26
C HIS A 800 -34.03 -17.77 -37.03
N GLY A 801 -34.02 -18.62 -38.02
CA GLY A 801 -32.87 -18.91 -38.88
C GLY A 801 -33.12 -18.55 -40.34
N ASN A 802 -32.17 -17.87 -40.97
CA ASN A 802 -32.10 -17.70 -42.41
C ASN A 802 -30.89 -18.47 -42.95
N ALA A 803 -31.15 -19.46 -43.78
CA ALA A 803 -30.13 -20.32 -44.31
C ALA A 803 -30.03 -20.22 -45.83
N ASN A 804 -28.84 -20.29 -46.35
CA ASN A 804 -28.51 -20.36 -47.75
C ASN A 804 -27.72 -21.64 -48.01
N LEU A 805 -28.08 -22.40 -49.04
CA LEU A 805 -27.41 -23.63 -49.43
C LEU A 805 -27.10 -23.58 -50.91
N TYR A 806 -25.84 -23.58 -51.25
CA TYR A 806 -25.32 -23.75 -52.61
C TYR A 806 -24.90 -25.20 -52.81
N LYS A 807 -25.31 -25.80 -53.92
CA LYS A 807 -24.98 -27.18 -54.29
C LYS A 807 -24.55 -27.21 -55.73
N LEU A 808 -23.37 -27.75 -56.01
CA LEU A 808 -22.91 -28.12 -57.32
C LEU A 808 -22.77 -29.63 -57.36
N ARG A 809 -23.53 -30.28 -58.26
CA ARG A 809 -23.53 -31.71 -58.37
C ARG A 809 -23.24 -32.06 -59.86
N MET A 810 -22.42 -33.07 -60.10
CA MET A 810 -22.03 -33.50 -61.37
C MET A 810 -21.86 -35.02 -61.42
N GLY A 811 -22.08 -35.61 -62.57
CA GLY A 811 -21.84 -37.03 -62.74
C GLY A 811 -21.83 -37.39 -64.17
N THR A 812 -21.51 -38.66 -64.41
CA THR A 812 -21.48 -39.22 -65.77
C THR A 812 -21.89 -40.71 -65.72
N ASP A 813 -22.67 -41.13 -66.70
CA ASP A 813 -22.94 -42.53 -66.91
C ASP A 813 -21.71 -43.18 -67.50
N LEU A 814 -21.15 -44.17 -66.81
CA LEU A 814 -20.03 -45.01 -67.31
C LEU A 814 -20.51 -46.17 -68.12
N TYR A 815 -21.74 -46.58 -67.87
CA TYR A 815 -22.46 -47.66 -68.66
C TYR A 815 -23.87 -47.20 -68.85
N ASN A 816 -24.31 -47.21 -70.05
CA ASN A 816 -25.70 -46.92 -70.45
C ASN A 816 -26.06 -47.81 -71.67
N GLU A 817 -26.86 -48.81 -71.47
CA GLU A 817 -27.21 -49.78 -72.45
C GLU A 817 -28.73 -50.02 -72.40
N VAL A 818 -29.34 -50.11 -73.61
CA VAL A 818 -30.72 -50.50 -73.81
C VAL A 818 -30.70 -51.90 -74.35
N SER A 819 -31.37 -52.85 -73.72
CA SER A 819 -31.51 -54.24 -74.15
C SER A 819 -32.42 -54.36 -75.31
N ASP A 820 -32.33 -55.47 -76.04
CA ASP A 820 -33.25 -55.83 -77.16
C ASP A 820 -34.73 -55.88 -76.71
N LYS A 821 -34.97 -55.95 -75.42
CA LYS A 821 -36.31 -55.95 -74.82
C LYS A 821 -36.82 -54.57 -74.45
N GLY A 822 -36.02 -53.52 -74.67
CA GLY A 822 -36.40 -52.18 -74.38
C GLY A 822 -36.10 -51.75 -72.90
N GLU A 823 -35.41 -52.59 -72.08
CA GLU A 823 -35.02 -52.31 -70.77
C GLU A 823 -33.71 -51.50 -70.80
N GLN A 824 -33.55 -50.47 -69.93
CA GLN A 824 -32.33 -49.71 -69.86
C GLN A 824 -31.61 -49.95 -68.54
N GLN A 825 -30.31 -50.09 -68.59
CA GLN A 825 -29.39 -50.13 -67.38
C GLN A 825 -28.40 -49.01 -67.47
N LEU A 826 -28.33 -48.28 -66.40
CA LEU A 826 -27.37 -47.17 -66.21
C LEU A 826 -26.49 -47.46 -65.04
N PHE A 827 -25.21 -47.27 -65.15
CA PHE A 827 -24.26 -47.23 -64.05
C PHE A 827 -23.32 -46.04 -64.22
N GLY A 828 -23.16 -45.24 -63.14
CA GLY A 828 -22.36 -44.00 -63.17
C GLY A 828 -21.70 -43.65 -61.94
N ILE A 829 -20.89 -42.59 -62.03
CA ILE A 829 -20.22 -41.97 -60.96
C ILE A 829 -20.69 -40.53 -60.76
N MET A 830 -20.65 -40.07 -59.52
CA MET A 830 -21.07 -38.70 -59.23
C MET A 830 -20.16 -38.07 -58.22
N ALA A 831 -20.03 -36.77 -58.28
CA ALA A 831 -19.35 -35.93 -57.31
C ALA A 831 -20.21 -34.69 -57.02
N ALA A 832 -20.12 -34.19 -55.80
CA ALA A 832 -20.81 -32.97 -55.47
C ALA A 832 -19.97 -32.12 -54.46
N TYR A 833 -20.21 -30.84 -54.48
CA TYR A 833 -19.78 -29.87 -53.51
C TYR A 833 -21.03 -29.12 -53.02
N GLY A 834 -21.10 -29.00 -51.69
CA GLY A 834 -22.11 -28.21 -51.03
C GLY A 834 -21.51 -27.20 -50.07
N ASN A 835 -22.07 -26.00 -50.07
CA ASN A 835 -21.71 -24.97 -49.11
C ASN A 835 -22.98 -24.32 -48.53
N GLY A 836 -23.15 -24.47 -47.25
CA GLY A 836 -24.29 -23.91 -46.50
C GLY A 836 -23.84 -22.84 -45.55
N SER A 837 -24.55 -21.74 -45.43
CA SER A 837 -24.36 -20.68 -44.45
C SER A 837 -25.70 -20.27 -43.88
N GLN A 838 -25.70 -19.90 -42.63
CA GLN A 838 -26.90 -19.43 -41.97
C GLN A 838 -26.61 -18.35 -40.91
N THR A 839 -27.63 -17.56 -40.63
CA THR A 839 -27.67 -16.63 -39.51
C THR A 839 -28.93 -16.92 -38.72
N THR A 840 -28.75 -17.06 -37.40
CA THR A 840 -29.85 -17.32 -36.47
C THR A 840 -29.92 -16.22 -35.42
N SER A 841 -31.11 -15.75 -35.15
CA SER A 841 -31.44 -14.81 -34.09
C SER A 841 -32.36 -15.46 -33.04
N ALA A 842 -32.30 -15.02 -31.82
CA ALA A 842 -33.22 -15.49 -30.79
C ALA A 842 -34.02 -14.29 -30.25
N SER A 843 -35.30 -14.49 -29.99
CA SER A 843 -36.24 -13.42 -29.62
C SER A 843 -35.89 -12.70 -28.31
N PHE A 844 -35.11 -13.35 -27.44
CA PHE A 844 -34.73 -12.81 -26.13
C PHE A 844 -33.21 -12.59 -25.99
N ALA A 845 -32.43 -12.79 -27.06
CA ALA A 845 -30.99 -12.51 -27.09
C ALA A 845 -30.74 -11.30 -28.00
N ASN A 846 -29.96 -10.34 -27.50
CA ASN A 846 -29.63 -9.13 -28.28
C ASN A 846 -28.41 -9.36 -29.21
N ARG A 847 -28.30 -10.53 -29.79
CA ARG A 847 -27.22 -10.93 -30.70
C ARG A 847 -27.65 -12.05 -31.64
N ASP A 848 -26.97 -12.15 -32.75
CA ASP A 848 -27.13 -13.23 -33.73
C ASP A 848 -25.98 -14.22 -33.62
N SER A 849 -26.24 -15.46 -34.11
CA SER A 849 -25.20 -16.46 -34.33
C SER A 849 -25.09 -16.77 -35.82
N LYS A 850 -23.91 -17.13 -36.25
CA LYS A 850 -23.66 -17.55 -37.63
C LYS A 850 -23.13 -18.98 -37.62
N GLY A 851 -23.67 -19.80 -38.52
CA GLY A 851 -23.22 -21.15 -38.75
C GLY A 851 -22.85 -21.33 -40.22
N SER A 852 -21.93 -22.22 -40.49
CA SER A 852 -21.59 -22.67 -41.85
C SER A 852 -21.25 -24.14 -41.83
N VAL A 853 -21.52 -24.79 -42.97
CA VAL A 853 -21.18 -26.18 -43.23
C VAL A 853 -20.82 -26.32 -44.68
N ASP A 854 -19.75 -27.02 -44.98
CA ASP A 854 -19.39 -27.39 -46.34
C ASP A 854 -19.04 -28.87 -46.40
N GLY A 855 -19.12 -29.43 -47.60
CA GLY A 855 -18.79 -30.83 -47.79
C GLY A 855 -18.62 -31.22 -49.24
N PHE A 856 -18.02 -32.35 -49.42
CA PHE A 856 -17.82 -33.00 -50.70
C PHE A 856 -18.47 -34.38 -50.69
N LEU A 857 -18.99 -34.80 -51.85
CA LEU A 857 -19.52 -36.11 -52.05
C LEU A 857 -18.81 -36.77 -53.23
N LEU A 858 -18.50 -38.02 -53.10
CA LEU A 858 -18.18 -38.96 -54.15
C LEU A 858 -19.09 -40.17 -54.05
N GLY A 859 -19.68 -40.57 -55.14
CA GLY A 859 -20.61 -41.68 -55.13
C GLY A 859 -20.70 -42.40 -56.47
N VAL A 860 -21.34 -43.52 -56.39
CA VAL A 860 -21.75 -44.36 -57.61
C VAL A 860 -23.24 -44.51 -57.61
N TYR A 861 -23.83 -44.66 -58.74
CA TYR A 861 -25.27 -44.93 -58.90
C TYR A 861 -25.55 -45.98 -59.99
N GLY A 862 -26.63 -46.66 -59.80
CA GLY A 862 -27.16 -47.58 -60.77
C GLY A 862 -28.69 -47.48 -60.92
N SER A 863 -29.19 -47.41 -62.15
CA SER A 863 -30.59 -47.29 -62.41
C SER A 863 -30.99 -48.31 -63.43
N TRP A 864 -32.09 -48.95 -63.24
CA TRP A 864 -32.75 -49.91 -64.24
C TRP A 864 -34.15 -49.42 -64.50
N PHE A 865 -34.54 -49.45 -65.78
CA PHE A 865 -35.87 -49.08 -66.22
C PHE A 865 -36.43 -50.20 -67.10
N GLU A 866 -37.66 -50.56 -66.86
CA GLU A 866 -38.37 -51.57 -67.69
C GLU A 866 -38.60 -51.11 -69.12
N ASN A 867 -38.92 -49.85 -69.36
CA ASN A 867 -39.05 -49.21 -70.61
C ASN A 867 -38.14 -47.99 -70.79
N ALA A 868 -37.13 -48.11 -71.61
CA ALA A 868 -36.21 -47.02 -71.88
C ALA A 868 -36.87 -45.82 -72.57
N HIS A 869 -37.81 -46.02 -73.40
CA HIS A 869 -38.38 -45.02 -74.30
C HIS A 869 -39.34 -44.04 -73.62
N ASP A 870 -40.25 -44.53 -72.78
CA ASP A 870 -41.28 -43.70 -72.16
C ASP A 870 -41.25 -43.73 -70.64
N ARG A 871 -40.30 -44.44 -70.07
CA ARG A 871 -40.12 -44.58 -68.61
C ARG A 871 -41.35 -45.20 -67.94
N SER A 872 -42.15 -45.86 -68.61
CA SER A 872 -43.34 -46.63 -68.15
C SER A 872 -42.88 -47.92 -67.45
N GLY A 873 -43.74 -48.45 -66.53
CA GLY A 873 -43.44 -49.70 -65.89
C GLY A 873 -42.60 -49.55 -64.60
N TRP A 874 -41.87 -50.59 -64.27
CA TRP A 874 -41.03 -50.61 -63.05
C TRP A 874 -39.66 -49.96 -63.30
N TYR A 875 -39.15 -49.33 -62.28
CA TYR A 875 -37.74 -48.88 -62.26
C TYR A 875 -37.12 -49.16 -60.89
N ALA A 876 -35.86 -49.32 -60.87
CA ALA A 876 -35.05 -49.38 -59.64
C ALA A 876 -33.89 -48.39 -59.77
N ASP A 877 -33.73 -47.59 -58.75
CA ASP A 877 -32.59 -46.60 -58.61
C ASP A 877 -31.90 -46.81 -57.29
N THR A 878 -30.61 -46.95 -57.35
CA THR A 878 -29.76 -47.10 -56.16
C THR A 878 -28.50 -46.29 -56.31
N TRP A 879 -28.04 -45.84 -55.20
CA TRP A 879 -26.78 -45.08 -55.13
C TRP A 879 -26.05 -45.34 -53.80
N PHE A 880 -24.80 -45.21 -53.89
CA PHE A 880 -23.92 -45.26 -52.75
C PHE A 880 -23.00 -44.03 -52.80
N GLN A 881 -22.98 -43.24 -51.67
CA GLN A 881 -22.25 -42.01 -51.62
C GLN A 881 -21.54 -41.86 -50.24
#